data_e0cf2b86cf5829b038a1fd9946076d05
#
_entry.id   e0cf2b86cf5829b038a1fd9946076d05
#
_cell.length_a   1.000
_cell.length_b   1.000
_cell.length_c   1.000
_cell.angle_alpha   90.00
_cell.angle_beta   90.00
_cell.angle_gamma   90.00
#
_symmetry.space_group_name_H-M   'P 1'
#
loop_
_entity.id
_entity.type
_entity.pdbx_description
1 polymer ?
#
loop_
_entity_poly.entity_id
_entity_poly.type
_entity_poly.pdbx_seq_one_letter_code
_entity_poly.pdbx_strand_id
1 'polypeptide(L)'
;MSTQSEAALEAGLIATLLQMDYEYVQIVEEDNMYANFKRQLEVHNRKRLEEHGRSEFTTEEFEKILIYLEGGTRFEKAKKLRDLYPLDTADGQRIWVEFLNRQQWCQNEFQVSNQITVEGRKKCRYDVTILINGLPLVQIELKRRGVELKQAYNQIQRYHKTSFHGLFDYIQLFVISNGVNTRYFANNPNSGYKFTFNWTDAANHPFNELDKFAVFFLEKCTLGKIIGKYIVLHEGDKCLMVLRPYQFYAVEKILDRVQNSNDNGYIWHTTGAGKTLTSFKAAQLVSELDDVDKVMFVVDRHDLDTQTQSEYEAFEPGAVDSTDNTDELVKRLQSNSKIIITTIQKLNAAVSKTWYSSKIDAIRHSRIVMIFDECHRSHFGDSHKKIMKFFDNAQIFGFTGTPIFTENAVDGHTTKEIFGNCLHKYLIKDAIADENVLGFLVEYYHGNEIVDNDNQARMEEIARFILNNFNKSTFDGEFDALFAVQSVPMLIRYYKIFKSLNPKIRIGAVFTYAANNSQDDEQTGMGTGKYVSESVGEADELQSIMDDYNENYGTSFTTENFRAYYDDINLRMKKKKADMKPLDLCLVVGMFLTGFDSKKLNTLYVDKNMEYHGLLQAFSRTNRVLNEKKRFGKIVCFRDLKNNVDTSIKLFSNSDNPEDIVRPPFEKVKHEYKSLATDFLQKYPTPSSIDLLQSENDKKNFVLAFRDIIRKHAEVQIYEDYSEDAEDLGMTEQQFNDYKSKYLDITVGFIDPPATPSTVAEDPAPYGNNQGLEDIDFCLELLHSDIINVAYILELIAELDPYSDDYSEKRKHILDTMIKDAGMRGKAKLIDGFIQKNVDEDKENFMNGRNRADGTNELEERLNQYIVSERNKAVSGLADEEQISAEVLNLYIKEYDYLQKEQPEIIQKALKEKHLGLIKTRKALTRIMERLRSIIKTFSWE
;
A
#
# COMPACT_ATOMS: atom_id res chain seq x y z
N MET A 1 14.59 -32.07 9.16
CA MET A 1 13.54 -31.69 10.12
C MET A 1 12.23 -32.11 9.49
N SER A 2 11.39 -32.88 10.21
CA SER A 2 10.07 -33.30 9.71
C SER A 2 9.24 -32.07 9.40
N THR A 3 8.44 -32.11 8.33
CA THR A 3 7.41 -31.11 8.00
C THR A 3 6.57 -30.85 9.23
N GLN A 4 6.62 -29.64 9.75
CA GLN A 4 5.80 -29.25 10.90
C GLN A 4 4.35 -29.14 10.41
N SER A 5 3.49 -30.04 10.84
CA SER A 5 2.06 -30.03 10.51
C SER A 5 1.37 -28.82 11.12
N GLU A 6 0.23 -28.38 10.60
CA GLU A 6 -0.58 -27.31 11.20
C GLU A 6 -0.88 -27.60 12.68
N ALA A 7 -1.20 -28.87 13.02
CA ALA A 7 -1.42 -29.28 14.41
C ALA A 7 -0.17 -29.14 15.31
N ALA A 8 1.03 -29.36 14.77
CA ALA A 8 2.26 -29.18 15.54
C ALA A 8 2.58 -27.68 15.75
N LEU A 9 2.33 -26.83 14.75
CA LEU A 9 2.44 -25.36 14.88
C LEU A 9 1.44 -24.81 15.90
N GLU A 10 0.19 -25.32 15.85
CA GLU A 10 -0.86 -24.95 16.79
C GLU A 10 -0.49 -25.32 18.23
N ALA A 11 -0.05 -26.54 18.46
CA ALA A 11 0.36 -27.00 19.77
C ALA A 11 1.59 -26.23 20.31
N GLY A 12 2.58 -25.92 19.45
CA GLY A 12 3.73 -25.10 19.79
C GLY A 12 3.34 -23.68 20.17
N LEU A 13 2.48 -23.03 19.38
CA LEU A 13 1.98 -21.70 19.67
C LEU A 13 1.22 -21.64 21.00
N ILE A 14 0.31 -22.60 21.26
CA ILE A 14 -0.44 -22.66 22.50
C ILE A 14 0.53 -22.84 23.69
N ALA A 15 1.53 -23.73 23.58
CA ALA A 15 2.53 -23.92 24.62
C ALA A 15 3.31 -22.62 24.91
N THR A 16 3.68 -21.87 23.89
CA THR A 16 4.34 -20.55 24.04
C THR A 16 3.42 -19.55 24.74
N LEU A 17 2.15 -19.46 24.35
CA LEU A 17 1.18 -18.55 25.00
C LEU A 17 0.95 -18.93 26.48
N LEU A 18 0.88 -20.20 26.82
CA LEU A 18 0.78 -20.65 28.21
C LEU A 18 2.01 -20.28 29.04
N GLN A 19 3.22 -20.33 28.45
CA GLN A 19 4.44 -19.84 29.13
C GLN A 19 4.43 -18.32 29.35
N MET A 20 3.63 -17.58 28.60
CA MET A 20 3.40 -16.15 28.77
C MET A 20 2.16 -15.84 29.63
N ASP A 21 1.72 -16.79 30.47
CA ASP A 21 0.61 -16.69 31.41
C ASP A 21 -0.78 -16.49 30.76
N TYR A 22 -0.99 -16.92 29.51
CA TYR A 22 -2.35 -17.03 28.97
C TYR A 22 -3.10 -18.18 29.63
N GLU A 23 -4.39 -17.99 29.91
CA GLU A 23 -5.27 -19.05 30.38
C GLU A 23 -5.76 -19.88 29.18
N TYR A 24 -5.53 -21.18 29.14
CA TYR A 24 -6.16 -22.04 28.15
C TYR A 24 -7.61 -22.31 28.52
N VAL A 25 -8.53 -22.07 27.61
CA VAL A 25 -9.96 -22.35 27.77
C VAL A 25 -10.44 -23.21 26.60
N GLN A 26 -11.10 -24.32 26.93
CA GLN A 26 -11.69 -25.18 25.91
C GLN A 26 -13.07 -24.65 25.50
N ILE A 27 -13.15 -24.05 24.34
CA ILE A 27 -14.41 -23.58 23.73
C ILE A 27 -14.64 -24.42 22.46
N VAL A 28 -15.69 -25.26 22.51
CA VAL A 28 -16.02 -26.14 21.38
C VAL A 28 -17.10 -25.50 20.49
N GLU A 29 -18.08 -24.86 21.10
CA GLU A 29 -19.29 -24.30 20.47
C GLU A 29 -19.57 -22.88 20.97
N GLU A 30 -20.42 -22.15 20.25
CA GLU A 30 -20.77 -20.76 20.58
C GLU A 30 -21.36 -20.60 21.98
N ASP A 31 -22.17 -21.53 22.45
CA ASP A 31 -22.77 -21.44 23.80
C ASP A 31 -21.69 -21.43 24.90
N ASN A 32 -20.64 -22.22 24.73
CA ASN A 32 -19.50 -22.21 25.66
C ASN A 32 -18.78 -20.86 25.65
N MET A 33 -18.75 -20.20 24.50
CA MET A 33 -18.13 -18.90 24.34
C MET A 33 -18.89 -17.81 25.06
N TYR A 34 -20.21 -17.77 24.94
CA TYR A 34 -21.05 -16.81 25.67
C TYR A 34 -20.97 -17.00 27.19
N ALA A 35 -20.94 -18.26 27.68
CA ALA A 35 -20.75 -18.56 29.09
C ALA A 35 -19.38 -18.11 29.59
N ASN A 36 -18.31 -18.36 28.83
CA ASN A 36 -16.97 -17.86 29.14
C ASN A 36 -16.92 -16.34 29.13
N PHE A 37 -17.54 -15.69 28.14
CA PHE A 37 -17.60 -14.23 28.05
C PHE A 37 -18.27 -13.61 29.28
N LYS A 38 -19.41 -14.14 29.71
CA LYS A 38 -20.07 -13.67 30.94
C LYS A 38 -19.11 -13.72 32.14
N ARG A 39 -18.51 -14.87 32.36
CA ARG A 39 -17.56 -15.09 33.50
C ARG A 39 -16.38 -14.11 33.44
N GLN A 40 -15.77 -13.94 32.29
CA GLN A 40 -14.59 -13.06 32.16
C GLN A 40 -14.98 -11.59 32.28
N LEU A 41 -16.13 -11.18 31.75
CA LEU A 41 -16.66 -9.83 31.90
C LEU A 41 -16.92 -9.48 33.36
N GLU A 42 -17.43 -10.42 34.16
CA GLU A 42 -17.63 -10.28 35.62
C GLU A 42 -16.30 -10.16 36.35
N VAL A 43 -15.30 -10.95 36.00
CA VAL A 43 -13.95 -10.84 36.56
C VAL A 43 -13.35 -9.47 36.25
N HIS A 44 -13.45 -9.02 34.99
CA HIS A 44 -12.89 -7.74 34.58
C HIS A 44 -13.60 -6.55 35.24
N ASN A 45 -14.90 -6.64 35.47
CA ASN A 45 -15.71 -5.59 36.09
C ASN A 45 -15.91 -5.79 37.62
N ARG A 46 -15.17 -6.70 38.27
CA ARG A 46 -15.37 -7.05 39.68
C ARG A 46 -15.44 -5.86 40.60
N LYS A 47 -14.52 -4.92 40.52
CA LYS A 47 -14.53 -3.71 41.39
C LYS A 47 -15.82 -2.89 41.20
N ARG A 48 -16.29 -2.71 39.97
CA ARG A 48 -17.49 -1.97 39.63
C ARG A 48 -18.74 -2.70 40.12
N LEU A 49 -18.74 -4.02 40.10
CA LEU A 49 -19.84 -4.83 40.67
C LEU A 49 -19.82 -4.77 42.19
N GLU A 50 -18.65 -4.89 42.83
CA GLU A 50 -18.50 -4.78 44.28
C GLU A 50 -18.94 -3.41 44.83
N GLU A 51 -18.68 -2.31 44.11
CA GLU A 51 -19.17 -0.96 44.43
C GLU A 51 -20.68 -0.90 44.55
N HIS A 52 -21.41 -1.80 43.85
CA HIS A 52 -22.88 -1.94 43.85
C HIS A 52 -23.35 -3.12 44.71
N GLY A 53 -22.44 -3.72 45.52
CA GLY A 53 -22.76 -4.83 46.42
C GLY A 53 -23.03 -6.16 45.71
N ARG A 54 -22.45 -6.38 44.54
CA ARG A 54 -22.70 -7.54 43.65
C ARG A 54 -21.38 -8.24 43.30
N SER A 55 -21.50 -9.49 42.85
CA SER A 55 -20.39 -10.26 42.26
C SER A 55 -20.63 -10.70 40.82
N GLU A 56 -21.85 -10.65 40.36
CA GLU A 56 -22.30 -11.21 39.08
C GLU A 56 -23.35 -10.30 38.41
N PHE A 57 -23.46 -10.41 37.10
CA PHE A 57 -24.61 -9.89 36.33
C PHE A 57 -25.75 -10.91 36.37
N THR A 58 -26.97 -10.43 36.53
CA THR A 58 -28.17 -11.26 36.33
C THR A 58 -28.29 -11.70 34.88
N THR A 59 -29.09 -12.72 34.61
CA THR A 59 -29.33 -13.20 33.25
C THR A 59 -29.93 -12.08 32.36
N GLU A 60 -30.88 -11.31 32.89
CA GLU A 60 -31.50 -10.20 32.18
C GLU A 60 -30.51 -9.06 31.89
N GLU A 61 -29.62 -8.78 32.83
CA GLU A 61 -28.58 -7.76 32.66
C GLU A 61 -27.55 -8.19 31.60
N PHE A 62 -27.17 -9.47 31.60
CA PHE A 62 -26.27 -10.01 30.59
C PHE A 62 -26.92 -10.03 29.21
N GLU A 63 -28.22 -10.36 29.12
CA GLU A 63 -28.97 -10.23 27.84
C GLU A 63 -28.98 -8.79 27.31
N LYS A 64 -29.14 -7.79 28.18
CA LYS A 64 -29.03 -6.36 27.78
C LYS A 64 -27.65 -6.03 27.23
N ILE A 65 -26.61 -6.56 27.87
CA ILE A 65 -25.23 -6.40 27.38
C ILE A 65 -25.07 -7.05 26.00
N LEU A 66 -25.56 -8.26 25.79
CA LEU A 66 -25.50 -8.96 24.50
C LEU A 66 -26.26 -8.18 23.40
N ILE A 67 -27.47 -7.71 23.70
CA ILE A 67 -28.25 -6.88 22.76
C ILE A 67 -27.48 -5.60 22.36
N TYR A 68 -26.81 -4.96 23.32
CA TYR A 68 -25.96 -3.80 23.02
C TYR A 68 -24.83 -4.18 22.07
N LEU A 69 -24.20 -5.35 22.29
CA LEU A 69 -23.08 -5.83 21.49
C LEU A 69 -23.49 -6.34 20.10
N GLU A 70 -24.66 -6.90 19.92
CA GLU A 70 -25.10 -7.48 18.64
C GLU A 70 -25.26 -6.45 17.53
N GLY A 71 -25.75 -5.24 17.85
CA GLY A 71 -26.04 -4.21 16.84
C GLY A 71 -24.79 -3.54 16.26
N GLY A 72 -24.88 -3.15 14.99
CA GLY A 72 -23.89 -2.31 14.33
C GLY A 72 -22.92 -3.07 13.42
N THR A 73 -22.16 -2.28 12.64
CA THR A 73 -21.07 -2.76 11.78
C THR A 73 -19.86 -3.16 12.60
N ARG A 74 -18.88 -3.86 12.02
CA ARG A 74 -17.61 -4.18 12.69
C ARG A 74 -16.89 -2.94 13.20
N PHE A 75 -16.97 -1.86 12.45
CA PHE A 75 -16.41 -0.57 12.86
C PHE A 75 -17.10 -0.02 14.11
N GLU A 76 -18.44 -0.04 14.16
CA GLU A 76 -19.20 0.39 15.33
C GLU A 76 -18.99 -0.55 16.52
N LYS A 77 -18.88 -1.86 16.30
CA LYS A 77 -18.51 -2.83 17.34
C LYS A 77 -17.12 -2.56 17.91
N ALA A 78 -16.14 -2.19 17.06
CA ALA A 78 -14.83 -1.78 17.55
C ALA A 78 -14.86 -0.49 18.39
N LYS A 79 -15.80 0.43 18.13
CA LYS A 79 -16.05 1.58 19.02
C LYS A 79 -16.66 1.14 20.35
N LYS A 80 -17.72 0.33 20.32
CA LYS A 80 -18.37 -0.19 21.53
C LYS A 80 -17.39 -0.89 22.46
N LEU A 81 -16.43 -1.63 21.91
CA LEU A 81 -15.36 -2.27 22.68
C LEU A 81 -14.55 -1.27 23.52
N ARG A 82 -14.44 -0.03 23.08
CA ARG A 82 -13.61 1.03 23.68
C ARG A 82 -14.37 1.99 24.57
N ASP A 83 -15.71 1.90 24.56
CA ASP A 83 -16.62 2.74 25.34
C ASP A 83 -17.07 2.02 26.60
N LEU A 84 -17.47 2.79 27.60
CA LEU A 84 -18.17 2.28 28.76
C LEU A 84 -19.65 2.14 28.46
N TYR A 85 -20.23 0.97 28.74
CA TYR A 85 -21.68 0.74 28.57
C TYR A 85 -22.45 1.06 29.85
N PRO A 86 -23.42 2.01 29.84
CA PRO A 86 -24.26 2.29 30.97
C PRO A 86 -25.36 1.23 31.10
N LEU A 87 -25.17 0.25 31.97
CA LEU A 87 -26.14 -0.79 32.27
C LEU A 87 -27.10 -0.30 33.39
N ASP A 88 -28.36 -0.11 33.08
CA ASP A 88 -29.41 0.16 34.07
C ASP A 88 -29.93 -1.16 34.65
N THR A 89 -29.75 -1.33 35.95
CA THR A 89 -30.15 -2.50 36.71
C THR A 89 -31.61 -2.46 37.11
N ALA A 90 -32.23 -3.57 37.51
CA ALA A 90 -33.62 -3.67 37.87
C ALA A 90 -33.97 -2.85 39.13
N ASP A 91 -33.03 -2.60 40.01
CA ASP A 91 -33.14 -1.79 41.24
C ASP A 91 -32.90 -0.28 40.99
N GLY A 92 -32.77 0.13 39.73
CA GLY A 92 -32.62 1.54 39.32
C GLY A 92 -31.24 2.13 39.49
N GLN A 93 -30.25 1.31 39.74
CA GLN A 93 -28.85 1.73 39.74
C GLN A 93 -28.26 1.69 38.34
N ARG A 94 -27.11 2.33 38.11
CA ARG A 94 -26.38 2.32 36.83
C ARG A 94 -24.95 1.82 37.05
N ILE A 95 -24.61 0.72 36.38
CA ILE A 95 -23.29 0.14 36.36
C ILE A 95 -22.61 0.48 35.02
N TRP A 96 -21.41 1.04 35.06
CA TRP A 96 -20.63 1.32 33.88
C TRP A 96 -19.78 0.09 33.51
N VAL A 97 -20.26 -0.70 32.54
CA VAL A 97 -19.57 -1.92 32.12
C VAL A 97 -18.43 -1.59 31.18
N GLU A 98 -17.23 -2.05 31.51
CA GLU A 98 -16.02 -1.92 30.69
C GLU A 98 -15.76 -3.24 29.97
N PHE A 99 -15.54 -3.18 28.65
CA PHE A 99 -15.21 -4.36 27.84
C PHE A 99 -13.71 -4.54 27.67
N LEU A 100 -12.95 -3.44 27.66
CA LEU A 100 -11.49 -3.43 27.44
C LEU A 100 -10.84 -2.28 28.21
N ASN A 101 -9.91 -2.61 29.10
CA ASN A 101 -9.12 -1.58 29.76
C ASN A 101 -8.03 -1.07 28.81
N ARG A 102 -8.21 0.19 28.36
CA ARG A 102 -7.33 0.86 27.39
C ARG A 102 -6.14 1.57 28.06
N GLN A 103 -6.25 1.90 29.34
CA GLN A 103 -5.21 2.62 30.09
C GLN A 103 -4.22 1.66 30.74
N GLN A 104 -4.74 0.61 31.36
CA GLN A 104 -3.96 -0.41 32.05
C GLN A 104 -4.16 -1.76 31.35
N TRP A 105 -3.67 -1.86 30.11
CA TRP A 105 -3.89 -3.00 29.20
C TRP A 105 -3.44 -4.35 29.80
N CYS A 106 -2.45 -4.36 30.71
CA CYS A 106 -2.01 -5.57 31.41
C CYS A 106 -3.03 -6.08 32.45
N GLN A 107 -4.08 -5.30 32.78
CA GLN A 107 -5.18 -5.72 33.66
C GLN A 107 -6.31 -6.42 32.92
N ASN A 108 -6.23 -6.54 31.61
CA ASN A 108 -7.16 -7.37 30.87
C ASN A 108 -6.82 -8.85 31.07
N GLU A 109 -7.84 -9.72 31.03
CA GLU A 109 -7.70 -11.17 31.14
C GLU A 109 -7.45 -11.77 29.76
N PHE A 110 -6.32 -12.48 29.60
CA PHE A 110 -5.91 -13.05 28.32
C PHE A 110 -6.10 -14.57 28.33
N GLN A 111 -6.88 -15.07 27.37
CA GLN A 111 -7.14 -16.48 27.19
C GLN A 111 -6.80 -16.92 25.77
N VAL A 112 -6.50 -18.21 25.61
CA VAL A 112 -6.31 -18.85 24.31
C VAL A 112 -7.22 -20.07 24.20
N SER A 113 -7.86 -20.22 23.03
CA SER A 113 -8.62 -21.41 22.65
C SER A 113 -8.26 -21.81 21.24
N ASN A 114 -8.44 -23.07 20.90
CA ASN A 114 -8.19 -23.58 19.57
C ASN A 114 -9.36 -24.42 19.05
N GLN A 115 -9.39 -24.58 17.73
CA GLN A 115 -10.35 -25.43 17.01
C GLN A 115 -11.83 -25.10 17.34
N ILE A 116 -12.12 -23.81 17.59
CA ILE A 116 -13.48 -23.34 17.85
C ILE A 116 -14.33 -23.56 16.60
N THR A 117 -15.44 -24.23 16.75
CA THR A 117 -16.37 -24.50 15.67
C THR A 117 -17.51 -23.48 15.70
N VAL A 118 -17.73 -22.79 14.58
CA VAL A 118 -18.81 -21.80 14.42
C VAL A 118 -19.75 -22.26 13.31
N GLU A 119 -21.05 -22.29 13.61
CA GLU A 119 -22.12 -22.63 12.67
C GLU A 119 -22.67 -21.37 12.00
N GLY A 120 -22.10 -21.00 10.84
CA GLY A 120 -22.61 -19.94 9.99
C GLY A 120 -23.33 -20.48 8.75
N ARG A 121 -23.18 -19.81 7.61
CA ARG A 121 -23.65 -20.34 6.32
C ARG A 121 -22.94 -21.66 5.96
N LYS A 122 -21.76 -21.89 6.50
CA LYS A 122 -21.00 -23.13 6.48
C LYS A 122 -20.37 -23.32 7.84
N LYS A 123 -20.26 -24.55 8.30
CA LYS A 123 -19.52 -24.90 9.50
C LYS A 123 -18.03 -24.61 9.27
N CYS A 124 -17.46 -23.74 10.06
CA CYS A 124 -16.05 -23.35 10.00
C CYS A 124 -15.37 -23.69 11.32
N ARG A 125 -14.10 -24.02 11.24
CA ARG A 125 -13.27 -24.33 12.41
C ARG A 125 -12.05 -23.41 12.37
N TYR A 126 -11.83 -22.66 13.44
CA TYR A 126 -10.76 -21.67 13.56
C TYR A 126 -9.57 -22.28 14.28
N ASP A 127 -8.36 -22.07 13.76
CA ASP A 127 -7.15 -22.70 14.30
C ASP A 127 -6.87 -22.26 15.73
N VAL A 128 -6.48 -21.01 15.95
CA VAL A 128 -6.22 -20.46 17.30
C VAL A 128 -6.90 -19.10 17.45
N THR A 129 -7.60 -18.92 18.55
CA THR A 129 -8.29 -17.67 18.89
C THR A 129 -7.77 -17.17 20.23
N ILE A 130 -7.34 -15.91 20.28
CA ILE A 130 -7.02 -15.21 21.53
C ILE A 130 -8.24 -14.39 21.95
N LEU A 131 -8.66 -14.64 23.20
CA LEU A 131 -9.75 -13.90 23.83
C LEU A 131 -9.16 -12.93 24.86
N ILE A 132 -9.71 -11.72 24.90
CA ILE A 132 -9.38 -10.73 25.91
C ILE A 132 -10.69 -10.34 26.61
N ASN A 133 -10.71 -10.49 27.94
CA ASN A 133 -11.93 -10.37 28.76
C ASN A 133 -13.08 -11.22 28.23
N GLY A 134 -12.75 -12.41 27.68
CA GLY A 134 -13.69 -13.35 27.09
C GLY A 134 -14.16 -13.02 25.67
N LEU A 135 -13.80 -11.87 25.10
CA LEU A 135 -14.10 -11.50 23.69
C LEU A 135 -13.02 -11.99 22.74
N PRO A 136 -13.37 -12.62 21.59
CA PRO A 136 -12.40 -13.03 20.58
C PRO A 136 -11.87 -11.80 19.84
N LEU A 137 -10.68 -11.34 20.21
CA LEU A 137 -10.11 -10.13 19.63
C LEU A 137 -9.01 -10.39 18.61
N VAL A 138 -8.38 -11.59 18.63
CA VAL A 138 -7.36 -11.98 17.66
C VAL A 138 -7.65 -13.37 17.13
N GLN A 139 -7.65 -13.51 15.80
CA GLN A 139 -7.74 -14.79 15.13
C GLN A 139 -6.42 -15.12 14.44
N ILE A 140 -5.90 -16.33 14.66
CA ILE A 140 -4.66 -16.81 14.09
C ILE A 140 -4.97 -17.99 13.18
N GLU A 141 -4.58 -17.92 11.92
CA GLU A 141 -4.70 -18.99 10.94
C GLU A 141 -3.33 -19.55 10.59
N LEU A 142 -3.19 -20.84 10.73
CA LEU A 142 -1.95 -21.55 10.52
C LEU A 142 -2.00 -22.36 9.22
N LYS A 143 -0.87 -22.45 8.57
CA LYS A 143 -0.65 -23.32 7.44
C LYS A 143 0.62 -24.13 7.68
N ARG A 144 0.66 -25.35 7.14
CA ARG A 144 1.88 -26.15 7.23
C ARG A 144 3.03 -25.43 6.54
N ARG A 145 4.25 -25.73 6.96
CA ARG A 145 5.47 -25.21 6.32
C ARG A 145 5.45 -25.52 4.82
N GLY A 146 5.84 -24.55 3.99
CA GLY A 146 5.83 -24.67 2.53
C GLY A 146 4.52 -24.22 1.86
N VAL A 147 3.49 -23.84 2.61
CA VAL A 147 2.24 -23.28 2.07
C VAL A 147 2.29 -21.74 2.12
N GLU A 148 1.81 -21.11 1.06
CA GLU A 148 1.76 -19.65 0.97
C GLU A 148 0.87 -18.99 2.04
N LEU A 149 1.36 -17.94 2.68
CA LEU A 149 0.55 -17.15 3.62
C LEU A 149 -0.71 -16.56 2.97
N LYS A 150 -0.68 -16.31 1.66
CA LYS A 150 -1.84 -15.82 0.91
C LYS A 150 -3.02 -16.79 0.99
N GLN A 151 -2.80 -18.08 1.15
CA GLN A 151 -3.88 -19.04 1.35
C GLN A 151 -4.59 -18.83 2.69
N ALA A 152 -3.83 -18.62 3.79
CA ALA A 152 -4.40 -18.29 5.09
C ALA A 152 -5.17 -16.94 5.03
N TYR A 153 -4.61 -15.92 4.38
CA TYR A 153 -5.30 -14.67 4.14
C TYR A 153 -6.62 -14.86 3.37
N ASN A 154 -6.60 -15.63 2.28
CA ASN A 154 -7.80 -15.94 1.50
C ASN A 154 -8.83 -16.74 2.32
N GLN A 155 -8.39 -17.58 3.25
CA GLN A 155 -9.26 -18.29 4.18
C GLN A 155 -9.99 -17.32 5.12
N ILE A 156 -9.28 -16.36 5.71
CA ILE A 156 -9.88 -15.31 6.52
C ILE A 156 -10.88 -14.47 5.69
N GLN A 157 -10.54 -14.13 4.44
CA GLN A 157 -11.49 -13.43 3.56
C GLN A 157 -12.76 -14.23 3.27
N ARG A 158 -12.67 -15.56 3.23
CA ARG A 158 -13.87 -16.43 3.16
C ARG A 158 -14.68 -16.39 4.46
N TYR A 159 -14.02 -16.41 5.62
CA TYR A 159 -14.69 -16.32 6.92
C TYR A 159 -15.49 -15.02 7.08
N HIS A 160 -14.97 -13.90 6.59
CA HIS A 160 -15.72 -12.63 6.56
C HIS A 160 -17.08 -12.73 5.86
N LYS A 161 -17.19 -13.62 4.88
CA LYS A 161 -18.41 -13.80 4.07
C LYS A 161 -19.35 -14.88 4.61
N THR A 162 -18.84 -15.79 5.42
CA THR A 162 -19.55 -17.04 5.72
C THR A 162 -19.78 -17.32 7.19
N SER A 163 -18.86 -16.91 8.09
CA SER A 163 -18.86 -17.43 9.46
C SER A 163 -18.55 -16.42 10.55
N PHE A 164 -17.96 -15.26 10.27
CA PHE A 164 -17.80 -14.24 11.30
C PHE A 164 -19.14 -13.56 11.59
N HIS A 165 -19.71 -13.91 12.74
CA HIS A 165 -20.93 -13.34 13.31
C HIS A 165 -20.89 -13.42 14.85
N GLY A 166 -21.87 -12.85 15.53
CA GLY A 166 -21.95 -12.85 16.99
C GLY A 166 -20.73 -12.18 17.62
N LEU A 167 -20.08 -12.85 18.57
CA LEU A 167 -18.87 -12.34 19.23
C LEU A 167 -17.65 -12.31 18.30
N PHE A 168 -17.57 -13.14 17.25
CA PHE A 168 -16.46 -13.11 16.28
C PHE A 168 -16.43 -11.86 15.39
N ASP A 169 -17.48 -11.09 15.33
CA ASP A 169 -17.45 -9.75 14.70
C ASP A 169 -16.57 -8.75 15.48
N TYR A 170 -16.19 -9.08 16.73
CA TYR A 170 -15.31 -8.26 17.57
C TYR A 170 -13.83 -8.48 17.32
N ILE A 171 -13.44 -9.44 16.48
CA ILE A 171 -12.03 -9.62 16.09
C ILE A 171 -11.48 -8.28 15.60
N GLN A 172 -10.34 -7.87 16.19
CA GLN A 172 -9.64 -6.63 15.84
C GLN A 172 -8.45 -6.90 14.92
N LEU A 173 -7.76 -8.03 15.12
CA LEU A 173 -6.54 -8.41 14.45
C LEU A 173 -6.61 -9.84 13.92
N PHE A 174 -5.96 -10.03 12.79
CA PHE A 174 -5.63 -11.34 12.25
C PHE A 174 -4.12 -11.56 12.25
N VAL A 175 -3.73 -12.79 12.50
CA VAL A 175 -2.36 -13.29 12.33
C VAL A 175 -2.41 -14.48 11.39
N ILE A 176 -1.50 -14.53 10.43
CA ILE A 176 -1.32 -15.64 9.50
C ILE A 176 0.11 -16.15 9.59
N SER A 177 0.29 -17.46 9.66
CA SER A 177 1.63 -18.06 9.74
C SER A 177 1.70 -19.42 9.06
N ASN A 178 2.89 -19.71 8.49
CA ASN A 178 3.27 -21.06 8.05
C ASN A 178 4.47 -21.61 8.86
N GLY A 179 4.70 -21.05 10.06
CA GLY A 179 5.81 -21.40 10.93
C GLY A 179 7.11 -20.64 10.63
N VAL A 180 7.40 -20.35 9.37
CA VAL A 180 8.61 -19.63 8.91
C VAL A 180 8.35 -18.16 8.68
N ASN A 181 7.18 -17.85 8.14
CA ASN A 181 6.74 -16.48 7.89
C ASN A 181 5.45 -16.22 8.66
N THR A 182 5.40 -15.09 9.34
CA THR A 182 4.26 -14.67 10.15
C THR A 182 3.94 -13.22 9.85
N ARG A 183 2.66 -12.92 9.59
CA ARG A 183 2.18 -11.56 9.33
C ARG A 183 0.93 -11.28 10.13
N TYR A 184 0.69 -10.00 10.43
CA TYR A 184 -0.52 -9.53 11.09
C TYR A 184 -1.19 -8.42 10.28
N PHE A 185 -2.50 -8.23 10.49
CA PHE A 185 -3.27 -7.16 9.86
C PHE A 185 -4.57 -6.90 10.64
N ALA A 186 -5.13 -5.70 10.44
CA ALA A 186 -6.38 -5.32 11.08
C ALA A 186 -7.58 -5.98 10.40
N ASN A 187 -8.69 -6.11 11.13
CA ASN A 187 -9.95 -6.61 10.61
C ASN A 187 -10.60 -5.59 9.66
N ASN A 188 -10.08 -5.53 8.44
CA ASN A 188 -10.60 -4.72 7.35
C ASN A 188 -10.85 -5.61 6.12
N PRO A 189 -12.11 -6.03 5.86
CA PRO A 189 -12.44 -6.90 4.74
C PRO A 189 -12.12 -6.33 3.35
N ASN A 190 -11.98 -5.01 3.26
CA ASN A 190 -11.68 -4.30 2.02
C ASN A 190 -10.18 -4.09 1.79
N SER A 191 -9.33 -4.48 2.73
CA SER A 191 -7.89 -4.39 2.56
C SER A 191 -7.37 -5.56 1.70
N GLY A 192 -6.37 -5.29 0.84
CA GLY A 192 -5.68 -6.34 0.10
C GLY A 192 -4.55 -7.00 0.92
N TYR A 193 -4.03 -8.13 0.44
CA TYR A 193 -2.92 -8.86 1.06
C TYR A 193 -1.68 -7.97 1.34
N LYS A 194 -1.43 -6.96 0.51
CA LYS A 194 -0.36 -5.96 0.70
C LYS A 194 -0.44 -5.16 2.01
N PHE A 195 -1.56 -5.20 2.71
CA PHE A 195 -1.73 -4.59 4.04
C PHE A 195 -1.56 -5.60 5.18
N THR A 196 -0.85 -6.68 4.94
CA THR A 196 -0.34 -7.58 5.97
C THR A 196 1.11 -7.22 6.28
N PHE A 197 1.51 -7.24 7.54
CA PHE A 197 2.81 -6.73 7.99
C PHE A 197 3.56 -7.77 8.81
N ASN A 198 4.89 -7.81 8.66
CA ASN A 198 5.75 -8.51 9.59
C ASN A 198 5.89 -7.67 10.86
N TRP A 199 6.01 -8.30 12.02
CA TRP A 199 6.44 -7.59 13.23
C TRP A 199 7.96 -7.47 13.26
N THR A 200 8.48 -6.33 13.75
CA THR A 200 9.92 -6.07 13.81
C THR A 200 10.33 -5.62 15.21
N ASP A 201 11.63 -5.59 15.49
CA ASP A 201 12.17 -4.83 16.60
C ASP A 201 12.24 -3.31 16.28
N ALA A 202 12.72 -2.52 17.25
CA ALA A 202 12.88 -1.07 17.09
C ALA A 202 13.98 -0.67 16.08
N ALA A 203 14.80 -1.61 15.62
CA ALA A 203 15.82 -1.43 14.59
C ALA A 203 15.37 -1.93 13.20
N ASN A 204 14.08 -2.27 13.06
CA ASN A 204 13.42 -2.79 11.86
C ASN A 204 13.85 -4.21 11.44
N HIS A 205 14.40 -5.04 12.35
CA HIS A 205 14.67 -6.43 12.06
C HIS A 205 13.40 -7.28 12.21
N PRO A 206 12.95 -8.03 11.19
CA PRO A 206 11.68 -8.75 11.24
C PRO A 206 11.74 -10.03 12.08
N PHE A 207 10.67 -10.31 12.79
CA PHE A 207 10.40 -11.58 13.48
C PHE A 207 9.50 -12.44 12.58
N ASN A 208 10.10 -13.15 11.64
CA ASN A 208 9.35 -13.95 10.67
C ASN A 208 8.83 -15.26 11.26
N GLU A 209 9.65 -15.94 12.08
CA GLU A 209 9.30 -17.23 12.68
C GLU A 209 8.15 -17.08 13.69
N LEU A 210 7.19 -18.01 13.68
CA LEU A 210 6.00 -17.97 14.53
C LEU A 210 6.35 -17.87 16.02
N ASP A 211 7.34 -18.62 16.48
CA ASP A 211 7.72 -18.66 17.90
C ASP A 211 8.29 -17.29 18.34
N LYS A 212 9.18 -16.69 17.54
CA LYS A 212 9.72 -15.36 17.80
C LYS A 212 8.63 -14.29 17.75
N PHE A 213 7.78 -14.37 16.69
CA PHE A 213 6.64 -13.46 16.56
C PHE A 213 5.74 -13.54 17.81
N ALA A 214 5.40 -14.76 18.27
CA ALA A 214 4.56 -14.94 19.43
C ALA A 214 5.15 -14.28 20.70
N VAL A 215 6.44 -14.49 20.97
CA VAL A 215 7.12 -13.92 22.14
C VAL A 215 7.12 -12.39 22.14
N PHE A 216 7.28 -11.75 20.98
CA PHE A 216 7.41 -10.28 20.90
C PHE A 216 6.11 -9.56 20.59
N PHE A 217 5.22 -10.14 19.78
CA PHE A 217 3.97 -9.50 19.36
C PHE A 217 2.78 -9.91 20.23
N LEU A 218 2.68 -11.20 20.56
CA LEU A 218 1.57 -11.73 21.37
C LEU A 218 1.83 -11.66 22.88
N GLU A 219 2.96 -11.05 23.31
CA GLU A 219 3.16 -10.71 24.71
C GLU A 219 2.02 -9.80 25.19
N LYS A 220 1.45 -10.10 26.39
CA LYS A 220 0.21 -9.48 26.88
C LYS A 220 0.21 -7.94 26.85
N CYS A 221 1.32 -7.33 27.30
CA CYS A 221 1.42 -5.88 27.33
C CYS A 221 1.51 -5.30 25.90
N THR A 222 2.26 -5.94 25.00
CA THR A 222 2.38 -5.53 23.60
C THR A 222 1.06 -5.69 22.88
N LEU A 223 0.43 -6.86 22.96
CA LEU A 223 -0.85 -7.12 22.29
C LEU A 223 -1.96 -6.23 22.87
N GLY A 224 -2.01 -6.08 24.20
CA GLY A 224 -2.97 -5.19 24.87
C GLY A 224 -2.82 -3.74 24.44
N LYS A 225 -1.58 -3.23 24.31
CA LYS A 225 -1.30 -1.89 23.75
C LYS A 225 -1.80 -1.78 22.30
N ILE A 226 -1.47 -2.76 21.46
CA ILE A 226 -1.86 -2.74 20.05
C ILE A 226 -3.37 -2.65 19.93
N ILE A 227 -4.12 -3.51 20.60
CA ILE A 227 -5.58 -3.53 20.53
C ILE A 227 -6.19 -2.30 21.18
N GLY A 228 -5.72 -1.90 22.35
CA GLY A 228 -6.28 -0.79 23.12
C GLY A 228 -5.96 0.58 22.54
N LYS A 229 -4.72 0.79 22.05
CA LYS A 229 -4.20 2.09 21.64
C LYS A 229 -3.85 2.20 20.16
N TYR A 230 -3.32 1.15 19.51
CA TYR A 230 -2.70 1.24 18.18
C TYR A 230 -3.53 0.68 17.04
N ILE A 231 -4.75 0.18 17.32
CA ILE A 231 -5.80 0.09 16.30
C ILE A 231 -6.33 1.50 16.07
N VAL A 232 -6.35 1.94 14.83
CA VAL A 232 -6.89 3.23 14.39
C VAL A 232 -8.25 2.98 13.76
N LEU A 233 -9.25 3.67 14.27
CA LEU A 233 -10.60 3.68 13.71
C LEU A 233 -10.68 4.76 12.64
N HIS A 234 -10.64 4.38 11.37
CA HIS A 234 -10.70 5.32 10.26
C HIS A 234 -12.17 5.69 9.98
N GLU A 235 -12.61 6.83 10.48
CA GLU A 235 -14.01 7.26 10.39
C GLU A 235 -14.46 7.56 8.96
N GLY A 236 -13.55 8.06 8.12
CA GLY A 236 -13.85 8.36 6.71
C GLY A 236 -14.23 7.12 5.92
N ASP A 237 -13.46 6.05 6.05
CA ASP A 237 -13.69 4.78 5.34
C ASP A 237 -14.45 3.74 6.18
N LYS A 238 -14.80 4.05 7.44
CA LYS A 238 -15.46 3.15 8.40
C LYS A 238 -14.76 1.80 8.52
N CYS A 239 -13.45 1.83 8.66
CA CYS A 239 -12.61 0.62 8.73
C CYS A 239 -11.59 0.69 9.87
N LEU A 240 -11.06 -0.48 10.22
CA LEU A 240 -9.97 -0.61 11.18
C LEU A 240 -8.64 -0.62 10.45
N MET A 241 -7.66 0.09 11.01
CA MET A 241 -6.26 0.05 10.62
C MET A 241 -5.40 -0.29 11.83
N VAL A 242 -4.27 -0.94 11.62
CA VAL A 242 -3.27 -1.19 12.66
C VAL A 242 -1.97 -0.53 12.28
N LEU A 243 -1.27 0.07 13.24
CA LEU A 243 0.04 0.66 12.99
C LEU A 243 1.04 -0.42 12.59
N ARG A 244 1.94 -0.05 11.69
CA ARG A 244 3.11 -0.84 11.36
C ARG A 244 4.15 -0.75 12.49
N PRO A 245 5.08 -1.71 12.62
CA PRO A 245 6.03 -1.74 13.75
C PRO A 245 6.80 -0.43 13.94
N TYR A 246 7.40 0.10 12.87
CA TYR A 246 8.15 1.35 12.95
C TYR A 246 7.29 2.56 13.37
N GLN A 247 6.01 2.58 13.01
CA GLN A 247 5.06 3.61 13.46
C GLN A 247 4.76 3.45 14.96
N PHE A 248 4.54 2.21 15.39
CA PHE A 248 4.35 1.87 16.80
C PHE A 248 5.55 2.34 17.65
N TYR A 249 6.77 1.96 17.27
CA TYR A 249 7.97 2.36 18.02
C TYR A 249 8.20 3.87 17.99
N ALA A 250 7.94 4.54 16.89
CA ALA A 250 8.06 5.99 16.81
C ALA A 250 7.10 6.70 17.77
N VAL A 251 5.85 6.26 17.84
CA VAL A 251 4.85 6.82 18.78
C VAL A 251 5.23 6.51 20.22
N GLU A 252 5.63 5.27 20.54
CA GLU A 252 6.08 4.90 21.90
C GLU A 252 7.29 5.75 22.34
N LYS A 253 8.25 6.02 21.45
CA LYS A 253 9.41 6.88 21.74
C LYS A 253 9.02 8.33 22.00
N ILE A 254 8.01 8.86 21.28
CA ILE A 254 7.49 10.20 21.55
C ILE A 254 6.78 10.23 22.91
N LEU A 255 5.91 9.26 23.20
CA LEU A 255 5.19 9.16 24.47
C LEU A 255 6.16 9.05 25.66
N ASP A 256 7.14 8.14 25.57
CA ASP A 256 8.18 7.97 26.59
C ASP A 256 8.94 9.29 26.81
N ARG A 257 9.29 10.00 25.75
CA ARG A 257 10.00 11.29 25.83
C ARG A 257 9.14 12.37 26.46
N VAL A 258 7.84 12.44 26.16
CA VAL A 258 6.92 13.40 26.79
C VAL A 258 6.71 13.10 28.27
N GLN A 259 6.58 11.83 28.66
CA GLN A 259 6.30 11.43 30.05
C GLN A 259 7.53 11.51 30.95
N ASN A 260 8.71 11.20 30.43
CA ASN A 260 9.92 10.99 31.26
C ASN A 260 11.01 12.06 31.05
N SER A 261 10.84 13.00 30.13
CA SER A 261 11.82 14.05 29.85
C SER A 261 11.15 15.28 29.23
N ASN A 262 11.78 16.43 29.37
CA ASN A 262 11.43 17.67 28.65
C ASN A 262 12.30 17.88 27.40
N ASP A 263 13.16 16.92 27.05
CA ASP A 263 14.00 17.02 25.88
C ASP A 263 13.17 16.90 24.60
N ASN A 264 13.57 17.61 23.59
CA ASN A 264 13.03 17.53 22.25
C ASN A 264 13.48 16.24 21.54
N GLY A 265 12.90 15.96 20.36
CA GLY A 265 13.30 14.84 19.54
C GLY A 265 12.82 14.93 18.10
N TYR A 266 13.34 14.07 17.22
CA TYR A 266 12.81 13.96 15.89
C TYR A 266 12.70 12.51 15.42
N ILE A 267 11.79 12.27 14.49
CA ILE A 267 11.53 11.01 13.83
C ILE A 267 12.03 11.10 12.39
N TRP A 268 12.92 10.19 12.03
CA TRP A 268 13.45 10.09 10.68
C TRP A 268 12.78 8.96 9.93
N HIS A 269 11.64 9.26 9.31
CA HIS A 269 10.87 8.33 8.49
C HIS A 269 10.84 8.80 7.04
N THR A 270 11.21 7.93 6.12
CA THR A 270 11.26 8.24 4.69
C THR A 270 9.93 8.73 4.15
N THR A 271 9.96 9.38 3.01
CA THR A 271 8.73 9.77 2.29
C THR A 271 7.94 8.52 1.91
N GLY A 272 6.63 8.54 2.17
CA GLY A 272 5.78 7.37 1.91
C GLY A 272 5.59 6.40 3.07
N ALA A 273 6.31 6.61 4.17
CA ALA A 273 6.19 5.80 5.38
C ALA A 273 4.91 6.05 6.21
N GLY A 274 3.97 6.88 5.74
CA GLY A 274 2.75 7.20 6.50
C GLY A 274 3.02 8.08 7.73
N LYS A 275 3.90 9.09 7.60
CA LYS A 275 4.20 10.05 8.67
C LYS A 275 2.94 10.70 9.25
N THR A 276 1.95 11.04 8.42
CA THR A 276 0.69 11.64 8.83
C THR A 276 -0.07 10.78 9.84
N LEU A 277 -0.19 9.46 9.57
CA LEU A 277 -0.83 8.53 10.52
C LEU A 277 -0.04 8.41 11.82
N THR A 278 1.29 8.35 11.73
CA THR A 278 2.18 8.26 12.90
C THR A 278 2.07 9.50 13.78
N SER A 279 2.11 10.70 13.16
CA SER A 279 2.03 11.98 13.87
C SER A 279 0.64 12.23 14.46
N PHE A 280 -0.43 11.85 13.73
CA PHE A 280 -1.80 11.87 14.26
C PHE A 280 -1.92 11.01 15.51
N LYS A 281 -1.44 9.76 15.44
CA LYS A 281 -1.52 8.84 16.58
C LYS A 281 -0.70 9.32 17.77
N ALA A 282 0.47 9.89 17.52
CA ALA A 282 1.28 10.52 18.55
C ALA A 282 0.54 11.71 19.18
N ALA A 283 -0.01 12.61 18.37
CA ALA A 283 -0.78 13.77 18.83
C ALA A 283 -2.00 13.35 19.68
N GLN A 284 -2.76 12.35 19.21
CA GLN A 284 -3.91 11.82 19.93
C GLN A 284 -3.52 11.29 21.31
N LEU A 285 -2.53 10.39 21.37
CA LEU A 285 -2.13 9.77 22.64
C LEU A 285 -1.44 10.75 23.58
N VAL A 286 -0.67 11.72 23.07
CA VAL A 286 -0.08 12.78 23.88
C VAL A 286 -1.16 13.71 24.45
N SER A 287 -2.24 13.99 23.70
CA SER A 287 -3.34 14.82 24.20
C SER A 287 -4.18 14.16 25.29
N GLU A 288 -4.11 12.82 25.41
CA GLU A 288 -4.75 12.06 26.49
C GLU A 288 -3.97 12.13 27.83
N LEU A 289 -2.74 12.65 27.83
CA LEU A 289 -1.95 12.82 29.05
C LEU A 289 -2.48 13.98 29.90
N ASP A 290 -2.61 13.77 31.22
CA ASP A 290 -3.18 14.74 32.15
C ASP A 290 -2.33 16.00 32.31
N ASP A 291 -1.02 15.88 32.14
CA ASP A 291 -0.05 16.96 32.29
C ASP A 291 0.21 17.74 31.00
N VAL A 292 -0.45 17.39 29.89
CA VAL A 292 -0.35 18.12 28.61
C VAL A 292 -1.60 18.95 28.37
N ASP A 293 -1.41 20.27 28.31
CA ASP A 293 -2.51 21.22 28.11
C ASP A 293 -2.96 21.24 26.63
N LYS A 294 -2.00 21.26 25.72
CA LYS A 294 -2.27 21.35 24.25
C LYS A 294 -1.23 20.61 23.43
N VAL A 295 -1.69 20.06 22.30
CA VAL A 295 -0.85 19.52 21.24
C VAL A 295 -1.05 20.35 19.99
N MET A 296 0.04 20.89 19.41
CA MET A 296 -0.02 21.64 18.16
C MET A 296 0.68 20.87 17.06
N PHE A 297 -0.03 20.60 15.96
CA PHE A 297 0.58 20.07 14.74
C PHE A 297 0.89 21.26 13.80
N VAL A 298 2.18 21.45 13.54
CA VAL A 298 2.67 22.60 12.80
C VAL A 298 3.19 22.16 11.44
N VAL A 299 2.55 22.63 10.39
CA VAL A 299 2.95 22.39 9.00
C VAL A 299 3.62 23.61 8.39
N ASP A 300 4.42 23.38 7.35
CA ASP A 300 5.15 24.48 6.70
C ASP A 300 4.28 25.27 5.70
N ARG A 301 3.36 24.61 4.99
CA ARG A 301 2.58 25.25 3.92
C ARG A 301 1.08 25.09 4.12
N HIS A 302 0.31 26.08 3.64
CA HIS A 302 -1.15 26.07 3.69
C HIS A 302 -1.75 24.86 2.93
N ASP A 303 -1.14 24.39 1.86
CA ASP A 303 -1.63 23.22 1.10
C ASP A 303 -1.47 21.93 1.87
N LEU A 304 -0.36 21.78 2.62
CA LEU A 304 -0.13 20.68 3.54
C LEU A 304 -1.06 20.76 4.75
N ASP A 305 -1.41 22.00 5.21
CA ASP A 305 -2.38 22.23 6.28
C ASP A 305 -3.74 21.59 5.91
N THR A 306 -4.28 21.92 4.74
CA THR A 306 -5.57 21.40 4.26
C THR A 306 -5.54 19.88 4.04
N GLN A 307 -4.48 19.33 3.48
CA GLN A 307 -4.35 17.88 3.27
C GLN A 307 -4.24 17.15 4.61
N THR A 308 -3.36 17.61 5.49
CA THR A 308 -3.16 17.01 6.83
C THR A 308 -4.43 17.08 7.66
N GLN A 309 -5.14 18.21 7.61
CA GLN A 309 -6.43 18.35 8.26
C GLN A 309 -7.44 17.33 7.72
N SER A 310 -7.58 17.24 6.39
CA SER A 310 -8.50 16.27 5.77
C SER A 310 -8.17 14.82 6.16
N GLU A 311 -6.89 14.47 6.27
CA GLU A 311 -6.45 13.15 6.71
C GLU A 311 -6.73 12.94 8.20
N TYR A 312 -6.48 13.92 9.07
CA TYR A 312 -6.78 13.82 10.51
C TYR A 312 -8.28 13.73 10.77
N GLU A 313 -9.10 14.54 10.08
CA GLU A 313 -10.55 14.46 10.14
C GLU A 313 -11.11 13.12 9.65
N ALA A 314 -10.42 12.49 8.68
CA ALA A 314 -10.78 11.15 8.22
C ALA A 314 -10.45 10.07 9.25
N PHE A 315 -9.43 10.28 10.10
CA PHE A 315 -9.14 9.37 11.22
C PHE A 315 -10.14 9.56 12.36
N GLU A 316 -10.36 10.81 12.79
CA GLU A 316 -11.26 11.14 13.90
C GLU A 316 -11.91 12.51 13.68
N PRO A 317 -13.20 12.55 13.24
CA PRO A 317 -13.91 13.80 13.02
C PRO A 317 -14.04 14.63 14.29
N GLY A 318 -13.70 15.92 14.19
CA GLY A 318 -13.76 16.84 15.31
C GLY A 318 -12.62 16.70 16.32
N ALA A 319 -11.66 15.80 16.10
CA ALA A 319 -10.45 15.70 16.93
C ALA A 319 -9.52 16.90 16.77
N VAL A 320 -9.66 17.63 15.68
CA VAL A 320 -8.72 18.66 15.28
C VAL A 320 -9.43 19.96 14.95
N ASP A 321 -8.98 21.02 15.57
CA ASP A 321 -9.39 22.37 15.20
C ASP A 321 -8.37 22.98 14.21
N SER A 322 -8.82 23.19 12.98
CA SER A 322 -8.05 23.91 11.97
C SER A 322 -8.10 25.42 12.17
N THR A 323 -7.12 26.09 11.61
CA THR A 323 -7.02 27.54 11.68
C THR A 323 -6.90 28.13 10.27
N ASP A 324 -7.92 28.87 9.80
CA ASP A 324 -7.88 29.52 8.50
C ASP A 324 -6.97 30.75 8.50
N ASN A 325 -6.94 31.45 9.62
CA ASN A 325 -6.14 32.66 9.80
C ASN A 325 -5.56 32.77 11.23
N THR A 326 -4.73 33.79 11.48
CA THR A 326 -4.10 34.01 12.79
C THR A 326 -5.10 34.33 13.89
N ASP A 327 -6.21 35.04 13.60
CA ASP A 327 -7.26 35.34 14.60
C ASP A 327 -7.94 34.07 15.09
N GLU A 328 -8.19 33.12 14.20
CA GLU A 328 -8.76 31.82 14.55
C GLU A 328 -7.79 30.98 15.36
N LEU A 329 -6.52 30.92 14.98
CA LEU A 329 -5.49 30.28 15.80
C LEU A 329 -5.49 30.83 17.23
N VAL A 330 -5.52 32.16 17.40
CA VAL A 330 -5.56 32.79 18.73
C VAL A 330 -6.81 32.37 19.52
N LYS A 331 -7.98 32.33 18.88
CA LYS A 331 -9.21 31.84 19.53
C LYS A 331 -9.09 30.37 19.95
N ARG A 332 -8.54 29.50 19.10
CA ARG A 332 -8.35 28.07 19.39
C ARG A 332 -7.34 27.85 20.51
N LEU A 333 -6.27 28.63 20.53
CA LEU A 333 -5.29 28.60 21.61
C LEU A 333 -5.92 28.96 22.99
N GLN A 334 -6.94 29.82 22.99
CA GLN A 334 -7.69 30.19 24.20
C GLN A 334 -8.83 29.21 24.53
N SER A 335 -9.25 28.34 23.61
CA SER A 335 -10.34 27.38 23.81
C SER A 335 -9.88 26.13 24.58
N ASN A 336 -10.81 25.23 24.88
CA ASN A 336 -10.51 23.93 25.48
C ASN A 336 -10.03 22.88 24.48
N SER A 337 -9.85 23.23 23.21
CA SER A 337 -9.31 22.31 22.19
C SER A 337 -7.95 21.81 22.58
N LYS A 338 -7.78 20.49 22.62
CA LYS A 338 -6.49 19.87 22.95
C LYS A 338 -5.56 19.72 21.75
N ILE A 339 -6.10 19.45 20.54
CA ILE A 339 -5.29 19.28 19.33
C ILE A 339 -5.61 20.40 18.34
N ILE A 340 -4.58 21.11 17.89
CA ILE A 340 -4.70 22.26 16.98
C ILE A 340 -3.76 22.05 15.79
N ILE A 341 -4.26 22.16 14.55
CA ILE A 341 -3.42 22.20 13.34
C ILE A 341 -3.22 23.65 12.93
N THR A 342 -1.99 24.01 12.59
CA THR A 342 -1.66 25.36 12.14
C THR A 342 -0.41 25.37 11.26
N THR A 343 -0.15 26.49 10.60
CA THR A 343 1.11 26.69 9.88
C THR A 343 2.13 27.46 10.74
N ILE A 344 3.42 27.24 10.46
CA ILE A 344 4.49 27.96 11.17
C ILE A 344 4.38 29.49 11.01
N GLN A 345 3.88 29.97 9.85
CA GLN A 345 3.70 31.39 9.58
C GLN A 345 2.60 32.00 10.48
N LYS A 346 1.45 31.32 10.63
CA LYS A 346 0.37 31.74 11.53
C LYS A 346 0.84 31.76 12.98
N LEU A 347 1.56 30.71 13.39
CA LEU A 347 2.09 30.61 14.75
C LEU A 347 3.14 31.70 15.03
N ASN A 348 4.07 31.94 14.10
CA ASN A 348 5.03 33.05 14.20
C ASN A 348 4.33 34.40 14.26
N ALA A 349 3.28 34.64 13.47
CA ALA A 349 2.50 35.88 13.52
C ALA A 349 1.78 36.05 14.87
N ALA A 350 1.22 34.94 15.43
CA ALA A 350 0.54 34.98 16.72
C ALA A 350 1.48 35.34 17.87
N VAL A 351 2.71 34.86 17.88
CA VAL A 351 3.69 35.15 18.95
C VAL A 351 4.45 36.47 18.75
N SER A 352 4.61 36.92 17.50
CA SER A 352 5.43 38.11 17.18
C SER A 352 4.67 39.45 17.19
N LYS A 353 3.36 39.44 16.86
CA LYS A 353 2.55 40.67 16.84
C LYS A 353 1.97 40.92 18.23
N THR A 354 2.27 42.06 18.84
CA THR A 354 1.85 42.42 20.20
C THR A 354 0.36 42.26 20.43
N TRP A 355 -0.49 42.59 19.44
CA TRP A 355 -1.94 42.41 19.53
C TRP A 355 -2.39 40.94 19.75
N TYR A 356 -1.71 40.01 19.13
CA TYR A 356 -2.02 38.59 19.28
C TYR A 356 -1.34 37.98 20.51
N SER A 357 -0.07 38.28 20.72
CA SER A 357 0.71 37.71 21.82
C SER A 357 0.13 38.07 23.19
N SER A 358 -0.40 39.31 23.37
CA SER A 358 -1.10 39.69 24.60
C SER A 358 -2.36 38.90 24.88
N LYS A 359 -3.05 38.43 23.84
CA LYS A 359 -4.25 37.61 23.99
C LYS A 359 -3.94 36.17 24.41
N ILE A 360 -2.82 35.64 24.02
CA ILE A 360 -2.38 34.25 24.33
C ILE A 360 -1.35 34.19 25.47
N ASP A 361 -1.11 35.27 26.17
CA ASP A 361 -0.14 35.33 27.26
C ASP A 361 -0.49 34.36 28.41
N ALA A 362 -1.80 34.12 28.63
CA ALA A 362 -2.27 33.17 29.63
C ALA A 362 -1.79 31.71 29.43
N ILE A 363 -1.51 31.31 28.17
CA ILE A 363 -1.05 29.96 27.85
C ILE A 363 0.48 29.87 27.65
N ARG A 364 1.18 30.97 27.91
CA ARG A 364 2.64 31.04 27.72
C ARG A 364 3.41 29.99 28.51
N HIS A 365 2.95 29.66 29.71
CA HIS A 365 3.55 28.73 30.65
C HIS A 365 2.89 27.35 30.61
N SER A 366 1.86 27.17 29.77
CA SER A 366 1.19 25.90 29.58
C SER A 366 2.12 24.84 29.01
N ARG A 367 1.92 23.58 29.41
CA ARG A 367 2.66 22.45 28.84
C ARG A 367 2.12 22.15 27.43
N ILE A 368 2.88 22.55 26.44
CA ILE A 368 2.51 22.44 25.04
C ILE A 368 3.46 21.47 24.36
N VAL A 369 2.91 20.48 23.64
CA VAL A 369 3.68 19.61 22.75
C VAL A 369 3.44 20.03 21.31
N MET A 370 4.51 20.36 20.60
CA MET A 370 4.43 20.76 19.18
C MET A 370 5.05 19.69 18.29
N ILE A 371 4.29 19.23 17.30
CA ILE A 371 4.73 18.26 16.30
C ILE A 371 4.89 19.00 14.97
N PHE A 372 6.10 19.00 14.43
CA PHE A 372 6.46 19.67 13.18
C PHE A 372 6.61 18.66 12.06
N ASP A 373 5.84 18.82 10.98
CA ASP A 373 6.04 18.02 9.76
C ASP A 373 7.05 18.68 8.82
N GLU A 374 7.76 17.84 8.05
CA GLU A 374 8.83 18.23 7.12
C GLU A 374 9.83 19.24 7.77
N CYS A 375 10.29 18.91 8.98
CA CYS A 375 11.06 19.78 9.85
C CYS A 375 12.49 20.12 9.37
N HIS A 376 12.88 19.67 8.18
CA HIS A 376 14.17 19.97 7.52
C HIS A 376 14.20 21.31 6.79
N ARG A 377 13.08 22.05 6.69
CA ARG A 377 13.02 23.27 5.89
C ARG A 377 13.66 24.47 6.58
N SER A 378 14.37 25.34 5.82
CA SER A 378 15.26 26.39 6.30
C SER A 378 14.60 27.51 7.11
N HIS A 379 13.33 27.81 6.86
CA HIS A 379 12.60 28.85 7.60
C HIS A 379 12.31 28.51 9.07
N PHE A 380 12.62 27.30 9.49
CA PHE A 380 12.42 26.89 10.88
C PHE A 380 13.31 27.65 11.87
N GLY A 381 14.53 28.04 11.51
CA GLY A 381 15.51 28.57 12.46
C GLY A 381 15.05 29.81 13.24
N ASP A 382 14.64 30.87 12.56
CA ASP A 382 14.28 32.14 13.22
C ASP A 382 12.85 32.18 13.75
N SER A 383 11.91 31.59 13.02
CA SER A 383 10.51 31.42 13.49
C SER A 383 10.46 30.52 14.71
N HIS A 384 11.20 29.42 14.68
CA HIS A 384 11.34 28.50 15.80
C HIS A 384 11.86 29.19 17.07
N LYS A 385 12.95 29.96 16.98
CA LYS A 385 13.51 30.71 18.13
C LYS A 385 12.47 31.64 18.77
N LYS A 386 11.66 32.35 17.97
CA LYS A 386 10.60 33.22 18.47
C LYS A 386 9.49 32.47 19.16
N ILE A 387 9.04 31.35 18.57
CA ILE A 387 8.00 30.47 19.11
C ILE A 387 8.44 29.88 20.46
N MET A 388 9.64 29.31 20.51
CA MET A 388 10.19 28.72 21.75
C MET A 388 10.51 29.76 22.84
N LYS A 389 10.82 31.00 22.46
CA LYS A 389 10.97 32.09 23.42
C LYS A 389 9.64 32.52 24.03
N PHE A 390 8.54 32.37 23.27
CA PHE A 390 7.21 32.72 23.77
C PHE A 390 6.64 31.62 24.66
N PHE A 391 6.63 30.38 24.17
CA PHE A 391 6.13 29.23 24.92
C PHE A 391 7.28 28.58 25.69
N ASP A 392 7.49 29.00 26.95
CA ASP A 392 8.65 28.59 27.74
C ASP A 392 8.57 27.18 28.33
N ASN A 393 7.39 26.52 28.27
CA ASN A 393 7.16 25.14 28.65
C ASN A 393 6.72 24.27 27.45
N ALA A 394 7.23 24.59 26.26
CA ALA A 394 6.93 23.82 25.06
C ALA A 394 8.00 22.75 24.81
N GLN A 395 7.54 21.56 24.40
CA GLN A 395 8.37 20.45 23.94
C GLN A 395 8.10 20.20 22.46
N ILE A 396 9.12 19.99 21.65
CA ILE A 396 8.97 19.89 20.19
C ILE A 396 9.44 18.55 19.65
N PHE A 397 8.70 18.05 18.67
CA PHE A 397 9.02 16.83 17.92
C PHE A 397 8.98 17.11 16.42
N GLY A 398 10.07 16.74 15.71
CA GLY A 398 10.16 16.92 14.25
C GLY A 398 9.90 15.59 13.52
N PHE A 399 9.16 15.64 12.42
CA PHE A 399 9.04 14.53 11.46
C PHE A 399 9.71 14.93 10.16
N THR A 400 10.59 14.08 9.63
CA THR A 400 11.24 14.32 8.34
C THR A 400 11.69 13.03 7.67
N GLY A 401 11.67 13.00 6.34
CA GLY A 401 12.30 11.95 5.55
C GLY A 401 13.77 12.22 5.21
N THR A 402 14.19 13.48 5.34
CA THR A 402 15.49 13.97 4.90
C THR A 402 16.05 14.98 5.91
N PRO A 403 16.57 14.50 7.06
CA PRO A 403 17.16 15.41 8.08
C PRO A 403 18.30 16.26 7.53
N ILE A 404 18.48 17.44 8.10
CA ILE A 404 19.64 18.28 7.82
C ILE A 404 20.77 17.85 8.74
N PHE A 405 21.88 17.44 8.13
CA PHE A 405 23.16 17.12 8.75
C PHE A 405 24.16 18.23 8.47
N THR A 406 25.38 18.09 8.97
CA THR A 406 26.46 19.05 8.69
C THR A 406 26.81 19.13 7.20
N GLU A 407 26.71 18.02 6.51
CA GLU A 407 27.04 17.86 5.08
C GLU A 407 26.06 18.56 4.14
N ASN A 408 24.81 18.68 4.54
CA ASN A 408 23.76 19.33 3.77
C ASN A 408 23.12 20.52 4.49
N ALA A 409 23.85 21.12 5.46
CA ALA A 409 23.36 22.25 6.24
C ALA A 409 23.19 23.50 5.37
N VAL A 410 22.01 24.09 5.45
CA VAL A 410 21.70 25.42 4.93
C VAL A 410 21.65 26.36 6.13
N ASP A 411 22.27 27.53 6.06
CA ASP A 411 22.37 28.49 7.16
C ASP A 411 23.07 27.99 8.44
N GLY A 412 23.82 26.88 8.35
CA GLY A 412 24.63 26.37 9.45
C GLY A 412 23.85 25.66 10.57
N HIS A 413 22.56 25.39 10.40
CA HIS A 413 21.73 24.68 11.37
C HIS A 413 21.42 23.26 10.93
N THR A 414 21.52 22.31 11.87
CA THR A 414 21.18 20.89 11.67
C THR A 414 19.84 20.56 12.34
N THR A 415 19.18 19.48 11.86
CA THR A 415 17.94 18.98 12.49
C THR A 415 18.18 18.62 13.96
N LYS A 416 19.38 18.09 14.28
CA LYS A 416 19.76 17.74 15.65
C LYS A 416 19.90 18.95 16.58
N GLU A 417 20.41 20.07 16.09
CA GLU A 417 20.54 21.31 16.89
C GLU A 417 19.18 21.90 17.26
N ILE A 418 18.19 21.76 16.37
CA ILE A 418 16.85 22.31 16.59
C ILE A 418 15.98 21.37 17.41
N PHE A 419 15.94 20.10 17.03
CA PHE A 419 15.02 19.10 17.58
C PHE A 419 15.66 18.10 18.55
N GLY A 420 16.96 18.18 18.82
CA GLY A 420 17.65 17.23 19.67
C GLY A 420 17.94 15.90 18.99
N ASN A 421 17.84 14.79 19.75
CA ASN A 421 18.23 13.48 19.26
C ASN A 421 17.17 12.85 18.35
N CYS A 422 17.63 12.02 17.39
CA CYS A 422 16.76 11.14 16.60
C CYS A 422 16.21 10.04 17.54
N LEU A 423 14.89 9.95 17.64
CA LEU A 423 14.21 8.98 18.49
C LEU A 423 13.97 7.65 17.78
N HIS A 424 13.66 7.69 16.51
CA HIS A 424 13.42 6.50 15.68
C HIS A 424 13.78 6.76 14.21
N LYS A 425 14.24 5.69 13.53
CA LYS A 425 14.62 5.73 12.11
C LYS A 425 13.85 4.65 11.36
N TYR A 426 13.29 5.04 10.22
CA TYR A 426 12.78 4.13 9.20
C TYR A 426 13.16 4.70 7.83
N LEU A 427 14.22 4.16 7.28
CA LEU A 427 14.91 4.72 6.14
C LEU A 427 14.31 4.22 4.82
N ILE A 428 14.73 4.80 3.70
CA ILE A 428 14.22 4.42 2.40
C ILE A 428 14.55 2.96 2.07
N LYS A 429 15.71 2.45 2.49
CA LYS A 429 16.08 1.04 2.33
C LYS A 429 15.13 0.09 3.06
N ASP A 430 14.75 0.45 4.30
CA ASP A 430 13.82 -0.35 5.11
C ASP A 430 12.43 -0.35 4.44
N ALA A 431 12.00 0.81 3.93
CA ALA A 431 10.72 0.95 3.24
C ALA A 431 10.65 0.20 1.90
N ILE A 432 11.78 0.06 1.19
CA ILE A 432 11.87 -0.77 -0.02
C ILE A 432 11.85 -2.24 0.35
N ALA A 433 12.61 -2.65 1.38
CA ALA A 433 12.62 -4.03 1.88
C ALA A 433 11.23 -4.50 2.36
N ASP A 434 10.46 -3.60 2.97
CA ASP A 434 9.08 -3.84 3.40
C ASP A 434 8.03 -3.67 2.28
N GLU A 435 8.45 -3.41 1.04
CA GLU A 435 7.56 -3.13 -0.10
C GLU A 435 6.58 -1.95 0.11
N ASN A 436 6.90 -1.05 1.02
CA ASN A 436 6.10 0.15 1.29
C ASN A 436 6.29 1.24 0.25
N VAL A 437 7.48 1.29 -0.35
CA VAL A 437 7.84 2.16 -1.46
C VAL A 437 8.69 1.37 -2.46
N LEU A 438 8.76 1.87 -3.70
CA LEU A 438 9.57 1.27 -4.75
C LEU A 438 11.00 1.82 -4.71
N GLY A 439 11.96 1.05 -5.22
CA GLY A 439 13.29 1.55 -5.55
C GLY A 439 13.26 2.48 -6.77
N PHE A 440 14.42 2.98 -7.19
CA PHE A 440 14.56 3.86 -8.34
C PHE A 440 15.33 3.19 -9.47
N LEU A 441 14.93 3.43 -10.71
CA LEU A 441 15.74 3.25 -11.90
C LEU A 441 16.22 4.62 -12.36
N VAL A 442 17.52 4.88 -12.28
CA VAL A 442 18.10 6.18 -12.65
C VAL A 442 18.91 6.04 -13.91
N GLU A 443 18.49 6.72 -14.96
CA GLU A 443 19.14 6.77 -16.26
C GLU A 443 19.79 8.14 -16.46
N TYR A 444 21.00 8.16 -17.00
CA TYR A 444 21.74 9.37 -17.30
C TYR A 444 21.86 9.50 -18.82
N TYR A 445 21.19 10.51 -19.36
CA TYR A 445 21.25 10.79 -20.79
C TYR A 445 22.41 11.75 -21.08
N HIS A 446 23.44 11.23 -21.71
CA HIS A 446 24.55 12.02 -22.21
C HIS A 446 24.29 12.29 -23.70
N GLY A 447 23.57 13.38 -24.00
CA GLY A 447 23.41 13.86 -25.40
C GLY A 447 24.75 14.24 -26.04
N ASN A 448 24.75 14.48 -27.35
CA ASN A 448 25.92 14.93 -28.06
C ASN A 448 26.58 16.13 -27.32
N GLU A 449 27.92 16.16 -27.20
CA GLU A 449 28.78 17.05 -26.40
C GLU A 449 28.45 18.56 -26.54
N ILE A 450 27.26 19.00 -26.13
CA ILE A 450 26.89 20.42 -26.06
C ILE A 450 27.07 20.86 -24.61
N VAL A 451 28.15 21.63 -24.37
CA VAL A 451 28.57 22.07 -23.04
C VAL A 451 27.62 23.13 -22.43
N ASP A 452 26.78 23.78 -23.23
CA ASP A 452 25.89 24.84 -22.77
C ASP A 452 24.48 24.30 -22.45
N ASN A 453 24.13 24.26 -21.16
CA ASN A 453 22.84 23.78 -20.68
C ASN A 453 21.62 24.61 -21.17
N ASP A 454 21.81 25.84 -21.59
CA ASP A 454 20.77 26.75 -22.08
C ASP A 454 20.65 26.79 -23.61
N ASN A 455 21.37 25.94 -24.32
CA ASN A 455 21.36 25.86 -25.77
C ASN A 455 20.00 25.34 -26.30
N GLN A 456 19.41 26.08 -27.25
CA GLN A 456 18.14 25.76 -27.87
C GLN A 456 18.13 24.37 -28.53
N ALA A 457 19.22 24.00 -29.22
CA ALA A 457 19.31 22.70 -29.90
C ALA A 457 19.31 21.53 -28.90
N ARG A 458 20.00 21.68 -27.76
CA ARG A 458 19.97 20.70 -26.68
C ARG A 458 18.56 20.55 -26.10
N MET A 459 17.85 21.66 -25.89
CA MET A 459 16.48 21.62 -25.38
C MET A 459 15.53 20.91 -26.35
N GLU A 460 15.67 21.13 -27.66
CA GLU A 460 14.92 20.42 -28.68
C GLU A 460 15.21 18.92 -28.72
N GLU A 461 16.50 18.54 -28.58
CA GLU A 461 16.92 17.14 -28.49
C GLU A 461 16.29 16.46 -27.28
N ILE A 462 16.34 17.06 -26.08
CA ILE A 462 15.70 16.54 -24.87
C ILE A 462 14.18 16.42 -25.06
N ALA A 463 13.51 17.42 -25.61
CA ALA A 463 12.08 17.36 -25.84
C ALA A 463 11.71 16.21 -26.80
N ARG A 464 12.47 16.01 -27.88
CA ARG A 464 12.28 14.86 -28.80
C ARG A 464 12.55 13.54 -28.13
N PHE A 465 13.60 13.45 -27.31
CA PHE A 465 13.88 12.25 -26.52
C PHE A 465 12.70 11.89 -25.60
N ILE A 466 12.17 12.87 -24.86
CA ILE A 466 11.03 12.67 -23.96
C ILE A 466 9.83 12.14 -24.77
N LEU A 467 9.48 12.79 -25.90
CA LEU A 467 8.33 12.40 -26.72
C LEU A 467 8.48 11.02 -27.34
N ASN A 468 9.67 10.66 -27.80
CA ASN A 468 9.94 9.36 -28.43
C ASN A 468 9.89 8.19 -27.43
N ASN A 469 10.28 8.46 -26.17
CA ASN A 469 10.32 7.43 -25.12
C ASN A 469 9.16 7.52 -24.14
N PHE A 470 8.21 8.43 -24.34
CA PHE A 470 7.14 8.69 -23.37
C PHE A 470 6.28 7.45 -23.12
N ASN A 471 5.79 6.82 -24.18
CA ASN A 471 4.92 5.64 -24.07
C ASN A 471 5.65 4.50 -23.35
N LYS A 472 6.91 4.25 -23.72
CA LYS A 472 7.75 3.24 -23.06
C LYS A 472 7.95 3.55 -21.58
N SER A 473 8.26 4.79 -21.22
CA SER A 473 8.51 5.23 -19.84
C SER A 473 7.24 5.29 -18.97
N THR A 474 6.07 5.38 -19.58
CA THR A 474 4.78 5.52 -18.88
C THR A 474 3.84 4.35 -19.08
N PHE A 475 4.33 3.24 -19.66
CA PHE A 475 3.52 2.06 -19.99
C PHE A 475 2.27 2.46 -20.81
N ASP A 476 2.51 3.00 -22.00
CA ASP A 476 1.48 3.48 -22.94
C ASP A 476 0.51 4.52 -22.36
N GLY A 477 1.02 5.38 -21.44
CA GLY A 477 0.23 6.43 -20.80
C GLY A 477 -0.64 5.93 -19.63
N GLU A 478 -0.43 4.71 -19.15
CA GLU A 478 -1.05 4.25 -17.91
C GLU A 478 -0.59 5.10 -16.72
N PHE A 479 0.67 5.51 -16.74
CA PHE A 479 1.28 6.38 -15.73
C PHE A 479 1.54 7.79 -16.27
N ASP A 480 1.89 8.70 -15.36
CA ASP A 480 2.18 10.10 -15.65
C ASP A 480 3.66 10.40 -15.47
N ALA A 481 4.08 11.53 -16.02
CA ALA A 481 5.43 12.04 -15.87
C ALA A 481 5.46 13.49 -15.38
N LEU A 482 6.53 13.82 -14.63
CA LEU A 482 6.94 15.19 -14.36
C LEU A 482 8.22 15.52 -15.12
N PHE A 483 8.35 16.78 -15.55
CA PHE A 483 9.61 17.29 -16.10
C PHE A 483 10.09 18.49 -15.29
N ALA A 484 11.12 18.27 -14.48
CA ALA A 484 11.74 19.27 -13.64
C ALA A 484 12.81 20.02 -14.42
N VAL A 485 12.66 21.35 -14.48
CA VAL A 485 13.58 22.25 -15.19
C VAL A 485 14.16 23.30 -14.26
N GLN A 486 15.30 23.89 -14.63
CA GLN A 486 16.10 24.74 -13.75
C GLN A 486 15.41 26.07 -13.37
N SER A 487 14.69 26.69 -14.31
CA SER A 487 14.12 28.03 -14.10
C SER A 487 12.83 28.23 -14.88
N VAL A 488 12.05 29.27 -14.53
CA VAL A 488 10.81 29.63 -15.22
C VAL A 488 11.07 30.02 -16.69
N PRO A 489 12.07 30.83 -17.05
CA PRO A 489 12.38 31.09 -18.45
C PRO A 489 12.69 29.82 -19.25
N MET A 490 13.39 28.86 -18.65
CA MET A 490 13.69 27.58 -19.29
C MET A 490 12.43 26.74 -19.47
N LEU A 491 11.52 26.71 -18.47
CA LEU A 491 10.25 26.04 -18.56
C LEU A 491 9.41 26.58 -19.70
N ILE A 492 9.29 27.89 -19.84
CA ILE A 492 8.53 28.55 -20.93
C ILE A 492 9.11 28.18 -22.30
N ARG A 493 10.46 28.17 -22.43
CA ARG A 493 11.12 27.73 -23.68
C ARG A 493 10.81 26.27 -24.00
N TYR A 494 10.91 25.35 -23.04
CA TYR A 494 10.55 23.97 -23.23
C TYR A 494 9.09 23.79 -23.62
N TYR A 495 8.18 24.48 -22.95
CA TYR A 495 6.75 24.43 -23.29
C TYR A 495 6.50 24.83 -24.77
N LYS A 496 7.13 25.91 -25.24
CA LYS A 496 7.06 26.37 -26.63
C LYS A 496 7.65 25.35 -27.61
N ILE A 497 8.77 24.70 -27.23
CA ILE A 497 9.37 23.62 -28.04
C ILE A 497 8.39 22.43 -28.14
N PHE A 498 7.86 21.95 -27.03
CA PHE A 498 6.88 20.86 -27.04
C PHE A 498 5.66 21.22 -27.90
N LYS A 499 5.12 22.42 -27.75
CA LYS A 499 3.99 22.88 -28.56
C LYS A 499 4.33 22.88 -30.06
N SER A 500 5.53 23.31 -30.44
CA SER A 500 5.97 23.31 -31.86
C SER A 500 6.11 21.90 -32.43
N LEU A 501 6.43 20.91 -31.61
CA LEU A 501 6.54 19.50 -32.00
C LEU A 501 5.17 18.80 -32.16
N ASN A 502 4.08 19.47 -31.80
CA ASN A 502 2.70 18.97 -31.87
C ASN A 502 2.53 17.53 -31.29
N PRO A 503 2.78 17.33 -30.01
CA PRO A 503 2.79 16.01 -29.40
C PRO A 503 1.40 15.40 -29.31
N LYS A 504 1.33 14.07 -29.31
CA LYS A 504 0.07 13.33 -29.07
C LYS A 504 -0.31 13.33 -27.59
N ILE A 505 0.64 13.59 -26.68
CA ILE A 505 0.45 13.62 -25.23
C ILE A 505 -0.01 15.00 -24.78
N ARG A 506 -0.74 15.04 -23.65
CA ARG A 506 -1.27 16.27 -23.06
C ARG A 506 -0.26 16.85 -22.08
N ILE A 507 0.19 18.06 -22.36
CA ILE A 507 1.26 18.71 -21.60
C ILE A 507 0.67 19.93 -20.88
N GLY A 508 1.04 20.08 -19.61
CA GLY A 508 0.76 21.26 -18.79
C GLY A 508 2.00 21.77 -18.09
N ALA A 509 1.93 22.95 -17.49
CA ALA A 509 3.03 23.53 -16.77
C ALA A 509 2.56 24.28 -15.53
N VAL A 510 3.32 24.19 -14.45
CA VAL A 510 3.03 24.89 -13.18
C VAL A 510 4.28 25.56 -12.64
N PHE A 511 4.20 26.86 -12.42
CA PHE A 511 5.26 27.63 -11.78
C PHE A 511 4.70 28.87 -11.07
N THR A 512 5.49 29.46 -10.15
CA THR A 512 5.18 30.71 -9.47
C THR A 512 6.08 31.82 -9.96
N TYR A 513 5.61 33.05 -9.96
CA TYR A 513 6.37 34.23 -10.47
C TYR A 513 7.57 34.64 -9.63
N ALA A 514 7.68 34.15 -8.38
CA ALA A 514 8.72 34.67 -7.44
C ALA A 514 9.99 33.79 -7.41
N ALA A 515 10.12 32.75 -8.25
CA ALA A 515 11.15 31.71 -8.11
C ALA A 515 12.51 32.03 -8.76
N ASN A 516 12.83 33.29 -9.07
CA ASN A 516 13.94 33.56 -10.00
C ASN A 516 15.25 34.04 -9.41
N ASN A 517 15.38 34.35 -8.12
CA ASN A 517 16.54 35.16 -7.66
C ASN A 517 17.51 34.51 -6.67
N SER A 518 17.37 33.24 -6.26
CA SER A 518 18.42 32.60 -5.48
C SER A 518 18.35 31.09 -5.55
N GLN A 519 19.50 30.44 -5.41
CA GLN A 519 19.59 28.99 -5.16
C GLN A 519 18.83 28.57 -3.87
N ASP A 520 18.43 29.54 -3.05
CA ASP A 520 17.76 29.40 -1.77
C ASP A 520 16.22 29.47 -1.85
N ASP A 521 15.65 29.99 -2.98
CA ASP A 521 14.20 30.24 -3.11
C ASP A 521 13.35 29.03 -3.52
N GLU A 522 13.89 27.83 -3.56
CA GLU A 522 13.09 26.58 -3.76
C GLU A 522 12.02 26.37 -2.67
N GLN A 523 12.04 27.17 -1.63
CA GLN A 523 11.24 26.97 -0.42
C GLN A 523 10.10 27.97 -0.22
N THR A 524 10.00 29.02 -1.01
CA THR A 524 8.91 29.98 -0.90
C THR A 524 7.76 29.63 -1.84
N GLY A 525 7.05 28.56 -1.54
CA GLY A 525 5.77 28.31 -2.17
C GLY A 525 4.69 29.18 -1.54
N MET A 526 3.97 29.96 -2.34
CA MET A 526 2.73 30.68 -2.03
C MET A 526 2.68 31.41 -0.68
N GLY A 527 3.28 32.57 -0.60
CA GLY A 527 2.90 33.57 0.40
C GLY A 527 1.48 34.04 0.13
N THR A 528 0.66 34.04 1.17
CA THR A 528 -0.68 34.61 1.11
C THR A 528 -0.58 36.08 0.84
N GLY A 529 -1.01 36.52 -0.30
CA GLY A 529 -1.31 37.93 -0.58
C GLY A 529 -0.34 38.62 -1.53
N LYS A 530 -0.93 39.15 -2.57
CA LYS A 530 -0.40 40.01 -3.61
C LYS A 530 0.89 39.48 -4.24
N TYR A 531 0.73 38.67 -5.24
CA TYR A 531 1.77 38.40 -6.24
C TYR A 531 2.18 39.76 -6.85
N VAL A 532 3.26 40.37 -6.40
CA VAL A 532 3.86 41.50 -7.05
C VAL A 532 4.75 40.94 -8.13
N SER A 533 4.26 40.93 -9.35
CA SER A 533 5.02 40.61 -10.56
C SER A 533 6.13 41.66 -10.73
N GLU A 534 7.39 41.26 -10.57
CA GLU A 534 8.53 42.10 -11.00
C GLU A 534 8.86 41.91 -12.49
N SER A 535 8.22 40.94 -13.19
CA SER A 535 8.32 40.80 -14.65
C SER A 535 6.94 40.59 -15.27
N VAL A 536 6.43 41.62 -15.90
CA VAL A 536 5.14 41.61 -16.64
C VAL A 536 5.09 40.49 -17.70
N GLY A 537 6.25 40.11 -18.27
CA GLY A 537 6.33 39.07 -19.32
C GLY A 537 6.07 37.65 -18.84
N GLU A 538 6.40 37.25 -17.60
CA GLU A 538 6.19 35.87 -17.11
C GLU A 538 4.72 35.60 -16.79
N ALA A 539 3.97 36.59 -16.36
CA ALA A 539 2.54 36.50 -16.14
C ALA A 539 1.77 36.27 -17.46
N ASP A 540 2.14 37.00 -18.50
CA ASP A 540 1.53 36.84 -19.83
C ASP A 540 1.83 35.46 -20.43
N GLU A 541 3.05 34.95 -20.25
CA GLU A 541 3.44 33.62 -20.69
C GLU A 541 2.69 32.51 -19.90
N LEU A 542 2.50 32.67 -18.59
CA LEU A 542 1.68 31.72 -17.82
C LEU A 542 0.22 31.79 -18.27
N GLN A 543 -0.33 32.97 -18.52
CA GLN A 543 -1.68 33.09 -19.05
C GLN A 543 -1.81 32.39 -20.39
N SER A 544 -0.82 32.53 -21.30
CA SER A 544 -0.82 31.80 -22.58
C SER A 544 -0.81 30.28 -22.40
N ILE A 545 -0.06 29.78 -21.42
CA ILE A 545 -0.07 28.34 -21.08
C ILE A 545 -1.43 27.91 -20.51
N MET A 546 -2.04 28.75 -19.67
CA MET A 546 -3.38 28.51 -19.14
C MET A 546 -4.46 28.56 -20.24
N ASP A 547 -4.33 29.43 -21.22
CA ASP A 547 -5.26 29.53 -22.35
C ASP A 547 -5.22 28.24 -23.20
N ASP A 548 -4.03 27.71 -23.48
CA ASP A 548 -3.85 26.42 -24.14
C ASP A 548 -4.48 25.28 -23.31
N TYR A 549 -4.30 25.31 -22.00
CA TYR A 549 -4.89 24.36 -21.09
C TYR A 549 -6.41 24.45 -21.08
N ASN A 550 -6.95 25.67 -21.02
CA ASN A 550 -8.40 25.94 -21.05
C ASN A 550 -9.04 25.39 -22.33
N GLU A 551 -8.38 25.56 -23.48
CA GLU A 551 -8.83 25.02 -24.76
C GLU A 551 -8.89 23.48 -24.74
N ASN A 552 -7.85 22.84 -24.22
CA ASN A 552 -7.76 21.37 -24.18
C ASN A 552 -8.78 20.72 -23.22
N TYR A 553 -9.12 21.42 -22.13
CA TYR A 553 -9.94 20.83 -21.05
C TYR A 553 -11.31 21.49 -20.90
N GLY A 554 -11.62 22.53 -21.66
CA GLY A 554 -12.90 23.25 -21.59
C GLY A 554 -13.06 24.02 -20.26
N THR A 555 -11.96 24.56 -19.74
CA THR A 555 -11.91 25.34 -18.49
C THR A 555 -11.74 26.84 -18.79
N SER A 556 -11.69 27.70 -17.75
CA SER A 556 -11.55 29.15 -17.91
C SER A 556 -10.64 29.74 -16.82
N PHE A 557 -9.49 29.14 -16.61
CA PHE A 557 -8.53 29.60 -15.63
C PHE A 557 -7.77 30.84 -16.10
N THR A 558 -7.47 31.73 -15.14
CA THR A 558 -6.67 32.91 -15.35
C THR A 558 -5.61 33.00 -14.26
N THR A 559 -4.64 33.86 -14.47
CA THR A 559 -3.60 34.13 -13.43
C THR A 559 -4.17 34.65 -12.13
N GLU A 560 -5.36 35.27 -12.11
CA GLU A 560 -6.07 35.68 -10.90
C GLU A 560 -6.61 34.51 -10.07
N ASN A 561 -6.99 33.41 -10.74
CA ASN A 561 -7.49 32.20 -10.09
C ASN A 561 -6.50 31.03 -10.21
N PHE A 562 -5.20 31.32 -10.20
CA PHE A 562 -4.11 30.34 -10.29
C PHE A 562 -4.29 29.13 -9.39
N ARG A 563 -4.85 29.31 -8.20
CA ARG A 563 -5.10 28.21 -7.27
C ARG A 563 -6.03 27.16 -7.85
N ALA A 564 -7.12 27.55 -8.50
CA ALA A 564 -8.05 26.64 -9.12
C ALA A 564 -7.41 25.88 -10.30
N TYR A 565 -6.55 26.54 -11.06
CA TYR A 565 -5.74 25.89 -12.10
C TYR A 565 -4.79 24.84 -11.52
N TYR A 566 -4.05 25.17 -10.46
CA TYR A 566 -3.18 24.25 -9.76
C TYR A 566 -3.93 23.02 -9.23
N ASP A 567 -5.08 23.23 -8.61
CA ASP A 567 -5.90 22.16 -8.05
C ASP A 567 -6.46 21.25 -9.15
N ASP A 568 -6.85 21.79 -10.30
CA ASP A 568 -7.31 21.00 -11.45
C ASP A 568 -6.18 20.16 -12.06
N ILE A 569 -4.97 20.72 -12.24
CA ILE A 569 -3.78 19.96 -12.65
C ILE A 569 -3.49 18.82 -11.67
N ASN A 570 -3.51 19.11 -10.37
CA ASN A 570 -3.28 18.13 -9.31
C ASN A 570 -4.29 16.96 -9.39
N LEU A 571 -5.57 17.25 -9.67
CA LEU A 571 -6.61 16.23 -9.84
C LEU A 571 -6.38 15.37 -11.10
N ARG A 572 -5.99 15.98 -12.22
CA ARG A 572 -5.73 15.28 -13.49
C ARG A 572 -4.49 14.42 -13.42
N MET A 573 -3.43 14.91 -12.79
CA MET A 573 -2.21 14.13 -12.52
C MET A 573 -2.45 12.95 -11.57
N LYS A 574 -3.46 13.02 -10.70
CA LYS A 574 -3.86 11.89 -9.84
C LYS A 574 -4.80 10.92 -10.52
N LYS A 575 -5.31 11.25 -11.71
CA LYS A 575 -6.27 10.45 -12.49
C LYS A 575 -7.36 9.84 -11.60
N LYS A 576 -8.00 10.67 -10.77
CA LYS A 576 -8.97 10.19 -9.76
C LYS A 576 -10.33 9.76 -10.33
N LYS A 577 -10.68 10.23 -11.55
CA LYS A 577 -11.96 9.95 -12.19
C LYS A 577 -11.76 9.53 -13.64
N ALA A 578 -12.41 8.45 -14.05
CA ALA A 578 -12.29 7.91 -15.39
C ALA A 578 -12.89 8.81 -16.50
N ASP A 579 -13.83 9.68 -16.15
CA ASP A 579 -14.44 10.65 -17.06
C ASP A 579 -13.58 11.91 -17.26
N MET A 580 -12.59 12.13 -16.41
CA MET A 580 -11.71 13.30 -16.46
C MET A 580 -10.54 13.03 -17.41
N LYS A 581 -10.39 13.86 -18.47
CA LYS A 581 -9.21 13.79 -19.33
C LYS A 581 -7.94 13.98 -18.49
N PRO A 582 -7.00 12.99 -18.44
CA PRO A 582 -5.79 13.10 -17.67
C PRO A 582 -4.81 14.12 -18.25
N LEU A 583 -3.83 14.51 -17.45
CA LEU A 583 -2.63 15.22 -17.89
C LEU A 583 -1.48 14.21 -17.91
N ASP A 584 -0.76 14.12 -19.01
CA ASP A 584 0.24 13.06 -19.21
C ASP A 584 1.64 13.51 -18.76
N LEU A 585 2.03 14.75 -19.07
CA LEU A 585 3.31 15.36 -18.70
C LEU A 585 3.10 16.74 -18.09
N CYS A 586 3.66 16.99 -16.92
CA CYS A 586 3.64 18.31 -16.29
C CYS A 586 5.06 18.87 -16.15
N LEU A 587 5.29 20.06 -16.74
CA LEU A 587 6.54 20.82 -16.59
C LEU A 587 6.50 21.60 -15.27
N VAL A 588 7.59 21.53 -14.49
CA VAL A 588 7.66 22.15 -13.18
C VAL A 588 9.05 22.72 -12.92
N VAL A 589 9.14 23.78 -12.10
CA VAL A 589 10.42 24.30 -11.59
C VAL A 589 10.69 23.76 -10.19
N GLY A 590 9.79 24.00 -9.24
CA GLY A 590 9.89 23.53 -7.86
C GLY A 590 8.59 22.92 -7.33
N MET A 591 7.45 23.38 -7.85
CA MET A 591 6.13 22.85 -7.48
C MET A 591 6.02 21.38 -7.88
N PHE A 592 5.28 20.61 -7.11
CA PHE A 592 5.12 19.14 -7.23
C PHE A 592 6.37 18.30 -6.95
N LEU A 593 7.58 18.87 -6.94
CA LEU A 593 8.78 18.12 -6.52
C LEU A 593 8.77 17.83 -5.01
N THR A 594 8.06 18.65 -4.24
CA THR A 594 7.84 18.44 -2.79
C THR A 594 6.35 18.53 -2.48
N GLY A 595 5.84 17.65 -1.61
CA GLY A 595 4.44 17.66 -1.15
C GLY A 595 3.41 17.04 -2.11
N PHE A 596 3.74 16.77 -3.36
CA PHE A 596 2.83 16.10 -4.29
C PHE A 596 2.79 14.58 -4.06
N ASP A 597 1.60 14.03 -3.96
CA ASP A 597 1.38 12.59 -3.78
C ASP A 597 0.44 12.03 -4.86
N SER A 598 1.00 11.27 -5.79
CA SER A 598 0.26 10.54 -6.80
C SER A 598 0.84 9.14 -6.99
N LYS A 599 0.00 8.12 -6.87
CA LYS A 599 0.38 6.74 -7.17
C LYS A 599 0.60 6.53 -8.68
N LYS A 600 -0.03 7.35 -9.52
CA LYS A 600 0.07 7.29 -10.99
C LYS A 600 1.37 7.90 -11.54
N LEU A 601 2.04 8.76 -10.77
CA LEU A 601 3.31 9.34 -11.18
C LEU A 601 4.41 8.27 -11.13
N ASN A 602 4.93 7.89 -12.29
CA ASN A 602 5.99 6.89 -12.43
C ASN A 602 7.33 7.50 -12.85
N THR A 603 7.31 8.50 -13.72
CA THR A 603 8.51 9.01 -14.38
C THR A 603 8.80 10.45 -13.99
N LEU A 604 10.06 10.73 -13.68
CA LEU A 604 10.59 12.08 -13.46
C LEU A 604 11.75 12.34 -14.43
N TYR A 605 11.55 13.25 -15.35
CA TYR A 605 12.59 13.82 -16.20
C TYR A 605 13.24 15.01 -15.48
N VAL A 606 14.59 15.08 -15.50
CA VAL A 606 15.33 16.08 -14.71
C VAL A 606 16.34 16.81 -15.58
N ASP A 607 16.06 18.07 -15.91
CA ASP A 607 17.02 19.04 -16.46
C ASP A 607 17.24 20.18 -15.47
N LYS A 608 17.56 19.80 -14.25
CA LYS A 608 17.76 20.66 -13.11
C LYS A 608 18.92 20.15 -12.26
N ASN A 609 19.74 21.07 -11.74
CA ASN A 609 20.73 20.71 -10.74
C ASN A 609 20.02 20.47 -9.41
N MET A 610 20.20 19.30 -8.86
CA MET A 610 19.60 18.89 -7.59
C MET A 610 20.63 18.16 -6.76
N GLU A 611 20.53 18.31 -5.45
CA GLU A 611 21.40 17.62 -4.49
C GLU A 611 20.67 17.35 -3.18
N TYR A 612 21.21 16.45 -2.39
CA TYR A 612 20.76 16.09 -1.05
C TYR A 612 19.24 15.90 -0.92
N HIS A 613 18.61 16.62 0.01
CA HIS A 613 17.20 16.48 0.32
C HIS A 613 16.28 16.80 -0.86
N GLY A 614 16.60 17.86 -1.64
CA GLY A 614 15.81 18.23 -2.80
C GLY A 614 15.77 17.16 -3.86
N LEU A 615 16.91 16.50 -4.12
CA LEU A 615 17.03 15.37 -5.06
C LEU A 615 16.20 14.18 -4.59
N LEU A 616 16.41 13.70 -3.36
CA LEU A 616 15.72 12.50 -2.87
C LEU A 616 14.22 12.71 -2.73
N GLN A 617 13.78 13.91 -2.37
CA GLN A 617 12.36 14.25 -2.29
C GLN A 617 11.69 14.26 -3.66
N ALA A 618 12.35 14.80 -4.69
CA ALA A 618 11.85 14.78 -6.06
C ALA A 618 11.74 13.34 -6.59
N PHE A 619 12.77 12.51 -6.39
CA PHE A 619 12.76 11.10 -6.75
C PHE A 619 11.62 10.35 -6.05
N SER A 620 11.43 10.59 -4.77
CA SER A 620 10.38 9.94 -3.96
C SER A 620 8.95 10.31 -4.36
N ARG A 621 8.74 11.19 -5.35
CA ARG A 621 7.42 11.39 -5.95
C ARG A 621 7.01 10.23 -6.84
N THR A 622 7.99 9.51 -7.43
CA THR A 622 7.74 8.43 -8.40
C THR A 622 7.62 7.05 -7.75
N ASN A 623 8.04 6.88 -6.51
CA ASN A 623 8.24 5.56 -5.89
C ASN A 623 7.03 5.03 -5.09
N ARG A 624 5.83 5.55 -5.33
CA ARG A 624 4.60 5.04 -4.68
C ARG A 624 4.15 3.72 -5.29
N VAL A 625 3.86 2.75 -4.45
CA VAL A 625 3.31 1.45 -4.88
C VAL A 625 1.87 1.62 -5.38
N LEU A 626 1.56 1.12 -6.57
CA LEU A 626 0.21 1.14 -7.13
C LEU A 626 -0.27 -0.26 -7.50
N ASN A 627 0.37 -0.87 -8.49
CA ASN A 627 0.06 -2.19 -9.02
C ASN A 627 1.35 -2.95 -9.37
N GLU A 628 1.24 -4.14 -9.91
CA GLU A 628 2.38 -5.00 -10.28
C GLU A 628 3.19 -4.45 -11.46
N LYS A 629 2.56 -3.67 -12.34
CA LYS A 629 3.25 -3.03 -13.48
C LYS A 629 4.22 -1.93 -13.03
N LYS A 630 3.87 -1.19 -11.95
CA LYS A 630 4.73 -0.15 -11.40
C LYS A 630 5.75 -0.74 -10.43
N ARG A 631 6.90 -1.19 -10.95
CA ARG A 631 7.93 -1.89 -10.16
C ARG A 631 9.02 -1.00 -9.59
N PHE A 632 9.18 0.23 -10.12
CA PHE A 632 10.16 1.24 -9.67
C PHE A 632 9.70 2.64 -10.04
N GLY A 633 10.32 3.67 -9.42
CA GLY A 633 10.23 5.05 -9.87
C GLY A 633 11.31 5.30 -10.92
N LYS A 634 10.93 5.72 -12.12
CA LYS A 634 11.86 6.00 -13.21
C LYS A 634 12.34 7.45 -13.16
N ILE A 635 13.65 7.64 -13.20
CA ILE A 635 14.30 8.96 -13.20
C ILE A 635 15.21 9.05 -14.42
N VAL A 636 15.03 10.07 -15.21
CA VAL A 636 15.89 10.34 -16.38
C VAL A 636 16.58 11.68 -16.19
N CYS A 637 17.89 11.66 -15.99
CA CYS A 637 18.72 12.83 -15.75
C CYS A 637 19.38 13.33 -17.05
N PHE A 638 19.10 14.57 -17.43
CA PHE A 638 19.72 15.25 -18.56
C PHE A 638 20.93 16.11 -18.15
N ARG A 639 21.31 16.06 -16.88
CA ARG A 639 22.51 16.68 -16.32
C ARG A 639 23.35 15.64 -15.62
N ASP A 640 24.63 15.92 -15.46
CA ASP A 640 25.52 15.06 -14.68
C ASP A 640 25.19 15.15 -13.19
N LEU A 641 24.25 14.31 -12.77
CA LEU A 641 23.81 14.23 -11.38
C LEU A 641 24.29 12.95 -10.67
N LYS A 642 25.12 12.11 -11.33
CA LYS A 642 25.50 10.83 -10.77
C LYS A 642 26.10 10.95 -9.37
N ASN A 643 27.08 11.82 -9.22
CA ASN A 643 27.74 12.05 -7.92
C ASN A 643 26.76 12.56 -6.86
N ASN A 644 25.83 13.44 -7.25
CA ASN A 644 24.81 14.00 -6.35
C ASN A 644 23.80 12.94 -5.91
N VAL A 645 23.43 12.04 -6.84
CA VAL A 645 22.54 10.88 -6.54
C VAL A 645 23.24 9.96 -5.55
N ASP A 646 24.46 9.52 -5.84
CA ASP A 646 25.23 8.59 -4.99
C ASP A 646 25.44 9.18 -3.58
N THR A 647 25.83 10.46 -3.49
CA THR A 647 26.03 11.17 -2.22
C THR A 647 24.71 11.31 -1.43
N SER A 648 23.61 11.68 -2.11
CA SER A 648 22.30 11.84 -1.47
C SER A 648 21.76 10.51 -0.95
N ILE A 649 21.91 9.44 -1.74
CA ILE A 649 21.49 8.10 -1.33
C ILE A 649 22.30 7.64 -0.13
N LYS A 650 23.64 7.75 -0.17
CA LYS A 650 24.49 7.39 0.96
C LYS A 650 24.12 8.13 2.23
N LEU A 651 23.85 9.43 2.14
CA LEU A 651 23.50 10.27 3.29
C LEU A 651 22.16 9.86 3.93
N PHE A 652 21.13 9.59 3.11
CA PHE A 652 19.77 9.36 3.62
C PHE A 652 19.37 7.90 3.75
N SER A 653 20.15 6.95 3.24
CA SER A 653 19.89 5.52 3.43
C SER A 653 20.66 4.90 4.58
N ASN A 654 21.71 5.59 5.04
CA ASN A 654 22.70 5.02 5.96
C ASN A 654 23.23 3.66 5.44
N SER A 655 23.40 3.54 4.13
CA SER A 655 23.94 2.37 3.44
C SER A 655 25.14 2.78 2.59
N ASP A 656 26.18 1.98 2.64
CA ASP A 656 27.35 2.17 1.74
C ASP A 656 27.11 1.60 0.35
N ASN A 657 26.02 0.82 0.16
CA ASN A 657 25.66 0.23 -1.13
C ASN A 657 24.45 0.97 -1.77
N PRO A 658 24.67 1.81 -2.78
CA PRO A 658 23.58 2.49 -3.49
C PRO A 658 22.60 1.53 -4.20
N GLU A 659 23.03 0.31 -4.52
CA GLU A 659 22.21 -0.68 -5.23
C GLU A 659 21.00 -1.17 -4.43
N ASP A 660 20.99 -0.97 -3.11
CA ASP A 660 19.83 -1.26 -2.26
C ASP A 660 18.62 -0.34 -2.59
N ILE A 661 18.88 0.80 -3.26
CA ILE A 661 17.88 1.84 -3.54
C ILE A 661 17.77 2.13 -5.03
N VAL A 662 18.93 2.17 -5.73
CA VAL A 662 19.00 2.41 -7.17
C VAL A 662 19.33 1.11 -7.87
N ARG A 663 18.50 0.71 -8.80
CA ARG A 663 18.70 -0.49 -9.60
C ARG A 663 19.98 -0.36 -10.44
N PRO A 664 20.77 -1.44 -10.56
CA PRO A 664 21.98 -1.44 -11.38
C PRO A 664 21.63 -1.22 -12.86
N PRO A 665 22.59 -0.81 -13.71
CA PRO A 665 22.36 -0.63 -15.15
C PRO A 665 21.96 -1.95 -15.84
N PHE A 666 21.12 -1.85 -16.89
CA PHE A 666 20.65 -3.01 -17.67
C PHE A 666 21.76 -3.97 -18.10
N GLU A 667 22.86 -3.46 -18.66
CA GLU A 667 23.96 -4.30 -19.13
C GLU A 667 24.57 -5.17 -18.02
N LYS A 668 24.62 -4.67 -16.78
CA LYS A 668 25.10 -5.45 -15.64
C LYS A 668 24.13 -6.60 -15.32
N VAL A 669 22.84 -6.30 -15.22
CA VAL A 669 21.81 -7.30 -14.90
C VAL A 669 21.68 -8.32 -16.03
N LYS A 670 21.74 -7.88 -17.28
CA LYS A 670 21.78 -8.73 -18.48
C LYS A 670 22.94 -9.70 -18.44
N HIS A 671 24.14 -9.22 -18.13
CA HIS A 671 25.33 -10.06 -18.04
C HIS A 671 25.21 -11.12 -16.94
N GLU A 672 24.68 -10.73 -15.77
CA GLU A 672 24.47 -11.64 -14.65
C GLU A 672 23.43 -12.72 -15.00
N TYR A 673 22.32 -12.33 -15.64
CA TYR A 673 21.30 -13.27 -16.11
C TYR A 673 21.86 -14.23 -17.14
N LYS A 674 22.59 -13.72 -18.14
CA LYS A 674 23.19 -14.54 -19.19
C LYS A 674 24.18 -15.58 -18.62
N SER A 675 25.01 -15.19 -17.65
CA SER A 675 25.91 -16.12 -16.95
C SER A 675 25.12 -17.21 -16.24
N LEU A 676 24.11 -16.82 -15.45
CA LEU A 676 23.27 -17.74 -14.68
C LEU A 676 22.49 -18.70 -15.60
N ALA A 677 21.91 -18.19 -16.70
CA ALA A 677 21.20 -18.98 -17.70
C ALA A 677 22.10 -19.98 -18.39
N THR A 678 23.34 -19.58 -18.72
CA THR A 678 24.32 -20.45 -19.35
C THR A 678 24.73 -21.61 -18.43
N ASP A 679 25.03 -21.32 -17.17
CA ASP A 679 25.39 -22.33 -16.16
C ASP A 679 24.20 -23.29 -15.91
N PHE A 680 22.99 -22.77 -15.88
CA PHE A 680 21.78 -23.57 -15.74
C PHE A 680 21.58 -24.53 -16.91
N LEU A 681 21.68 -24.04 -18.16
CA LEU A 681 21.52 -24.85 -19.36
C LEU A 681 22.65 -25.88 -19.55
N GLN A 682 23.85 -25.63 -19.02
CA GLN A 682 24.89 -26.65 -18.97
C GLN A 682 24.51 -27.84 -18.09
N LYS A 683 23.85 -27.56 -16.96
CA LYS A 683 23.42 -28.58 -16.01
C LYS A 683 22.13 -29.27 -16.43
N TYR A 684 21.21 -28.52 -17.02
CA TYR A 684 19.91 -28.98 -17.51
C TYR A 684 19.72 -28.60 -18.98
N PRO A 685 20.27 -29.39 -19.94
CA PRO A 685 20.35 -28.98 -21.34
C PRO A 685 19.02 -28.86 -22.07
N THR A 686 18.02 -29.61 -21.64
CA THR A 686 16.65 -29.59 -22.21
C THR A 686 15.60 -29.72 -21.13
N PRO A 687 14.39 -29.14 -21.30
CA PRO A 687 13.27 -29.30 -20.36
C PRO A 687 12.95 -30.77 -20.07
N SER A 688 13.07 -31.66 -21.08
CA SER A 688 12.86 -33.12 -20.91
C SER A 688 13.90 -33.78 -20.01
N SER A 689 15.09 -33.18 -19.82
CA SER A 689 16.09 -33.71 -18.89
C SER A 689 15.58 -33.70 -17.44
N ILE A 690 14.62 -32.86 -17.11
CA ILE A 690 14.02 -32.75 -15.78
C ILE A 690 13.13 -33.97 -15.46
N ASP A 691 12.47 -34.52 -16.48
CA ASP A 691 11.62 -35.73 -16.34
C ASP A 691 12.46 -36.97 -16.00
N LEU A 692 13.76 -36.93 -16.28
CA LEU A 692 14.69 -38.03 -16.00
C LEU A 692 15.28 -37.97 -14.58
N LEU A 693 15.01 -36.90 -13.80
CA LEU A 693 15.50 -36.75 -12.42
C LEU A 693 14.76 -37.71 -11.50
N GLN A 694 15.46 -38.75 -11.01
CA GLN A 694 14.88 -39.82 -10.18
C GLN A 694 14.96 -39.49 -8.68
N SER A 695 16.00 -38.80 -8.23
CA SER A 695 16.16 -38.52 -6.81
C SER A 695 15.48 -37.21 -6.42
N GLU A 696 14.91 -37.15 -5.22
CA GLU A 696 14.34 -35.95 -4.65
C GLU A 696 15.39 -34.83 -4.51
N ASN A 697 16.64 -35.20 -4.22
CA ASN A 697 17.73 -34.25 -4.10
C ASN A 697 18.07 -33.58 -5.45
N ASP A 698 17.99 -34.33 -6.57
CA ASP A 698 18.20 -33.75 -7.90
C ASP A 698 17.06 -32.82 -8.29
N LYS A 699 15.81 -33.18 -7.97
CA LYS A 699 14.65 -32.30 -8.13
C LYS A 699 14.79 -31.03 -7.29
N LYS A 700 15.24 -31.17 -6.04
CA LYS A 700 15.54 -30.03 -5.16
C LYS A 700 16.57 -29.09 -5.76
N ASN A 701 17.67 -29.64 -6.26
CA ASN A 701 18.72 -28.86 -6.90
C ASN A 701 18.24 -28.13 -8.16
N PHE A 702 17.38 -28.76 -8.96
CA PHE A 702 16.73 -28.13 -10.10
C PHE A 702 15.83 -26.98 -9.65
N VAL A 703 14.95 -27.20 -8.66
CA VAL A 703 14.03 -26.20 -8.13
C VAL A 703 14.81 -24.97 -7.64
N LEU A 704 15.87 -25.15 -6.85
CA LEU A 704 16.69 -24.05 -6.35
C LEU A 704 17.38 -23.30 -7.49
N ALA A 705 17.99 -24.00 -8.43
CA ALA A 705 18.68 -23.38 -9.55
C ALA A 705 17.70 -22.61 -10.47
N PHE A 706 16.52 -23.14 -10.72
CA PHE A 706 15.53 -22.48 -11.55
C PHE A 706 14.87 -21.27 -10.83
N ARG A 707 14.75 -21.31 -9.51
CA ARG A 707 14.34 -20.14 -8.72
C ARG A 707 15.27 -18.95 -8.93
N ASP A 708 16.59 -19.18 -8.94
CA ASP A 708 17.53 -18.11 -9.19
C ASP A 708 17.37 -17.54 -10.61
N ILE A 709 17.06 -18.40 -11.59
CA ILE A 709 16.72 -17.98 -12.95
C ILE A 709 15.44 -17.11 -12.94
N ILE A 710 14.37 -17.56 -12.29
CA ILE A 710 13.11 -16.82 -12.20
C ILE A 710 13.33 -15.41 -11.61
N ARG A 711 14.08 -15.33 -10.50
CA ARG A 711 14.40 -14.05 -9.85
C ARG A 711 15.11 -13.10 -10.80
N LYS A 712 16.17 -13.59 -11.42
CA LYS A 712 17.02 -12.76 -12.26
C LYS A 712 16.32 -12.42 -13.58
N HIS A 713 15.49 -13.30 -14.11
CA HIS A 713 14.63 -13.05 -15.27
C HIS A 713 13.63 -11.92 -14.97
N ALA A 714 12.93 -11.99 -13.84
CA ALA A 714 12.03 -10.93 -13.42
C ALA A 714 12.75 -9.59 -13.22
N GLU A 715 14.00 -9.61 -12.78
CA GLU A 715 14.84 -8.40 -12.67
C GLU A 715 15.20 -7.82 -14.04
N VAL A 716 15.57 -8.65 -15.01
CA VAL A 716 15.90 -8.20 -16.39
C VAL A 716 14.67 -7.63 -17.10
N GLN A 717 13.52 -8.26 -16.97
CA GLN A 717 12.26 -7.80 -17.60
C GLN A 717 11.80 -6.41 -17.16
N ILE A 718 12.33 -5.90 -16.05
CA ILE A 718 11.99 -4.56 -15.55
C ILE A 718 12.48 -3.45 -16.48
N TYR A 719 13.57 -3.72 -17.22
CA TYR A 719 14.26 -2.72 -18.03
C TYR A 719 13.59 -2.55 -19.39
N GLU A 720 13.53 -1.31 -19.85
CA GLU A 720 12.96 -0.96 -21.15
C GLU A 720 13.76 -1.54 -22.34
N ASP A 721 15.05 -1.78 -22.12
CA ASP A 721 15.96 -2.37 -23.10
C ASP A 721 15.82 -3.90 -23.21
N TYR A 722 14.95 -4.49 -22.36
CA TYR A 722 14.60 -5.90 -22.48
C TYR A 722 13.74 -6.13 -23.72
N SER A 723 14.08 -7.15 -24.48
CA SER A 723 13.30 -7.66 -25.61
C SER A 723 13.19 -9.18 -25.49
N GLU A 724 11.99 -9.73 -25.60
CA GLU A 724 11.76 -11.17 -25.60
C GLU A 724 12.50 -11.90 -26.72
N ASP A 725 12.73 -11.22 -27.86
CA ASP A 725 13.47 -11.72 -29.02
C ASP A 725 15.00 -11.59 -28.90
N ALA A 726 15.50 -11.14 -27.74
CA ALA A 726 16.94 -10.92 -27.58
C ALA A 726 17.69 -12.26 -27.48
N GLU A 727 18.23 -12.76 -28.60
CA GLU A 727 19.10 -13.93 -28.66
C GLU A 727 20.34 -13.87 -27.73
N ASP A 728 20.60 -12.71 -27.15
CA ASP A 728 21.80 -12.43 -26.34
C ASP A 728 21.60 -12.62 -24.82
N LEU A 729 20.44 -13.14 -24.38
CA LEU A 729 20.15 -13.37 -22.97
C LEU A 729 20.62 -14.75 -22.45
N GLY A 730 21.10 -15.62 -23.31
CA GLY A 730 21.60 -16.95 -22.93
C GLY A 730 20.48 -18.00 -22.76
N MET A 731 19.24 -17.61 -22.61
CA MET A 731 18.03 -18.45 -22.58
C MET A 731 16.91 -17.69 -23.29
N THR A 732 16.20 -18.36 -24.20
CA THR A 732 15.05 -17.78 -24.88
C THR A 732 13.85 -17.76 -23.94
N GLU A 733 12.87 -16.86 -24.21
CA GLU A 733 11.62 -16.81 -23.45
C GLU A 733 10.88 -18.15 -23.50
N GLN A 734 10.86 -18.80 -24.64
CA GLN A 734 10.29 -20.13 -24.81
C GLN A 734 10.96 -21.16 -23.88
N GLN A 735 12.31 -21.22 -23.89
CA GLN A 735 13.02 -22.12 -22.99
C GLN A 735 12.73 -21.84 -21.52
N PHE A 736 12.67 -20.55 -21.14
CA PHE A 736 12.31 -20.15 -19.79
C PHE A 736 10.93 -20.66 -19.40
N ASN A 737 9.92 -20.48 -20.24
CA ASN A 737 8.56 -20.93 -19.99
C ASN A 737 8.42 -22.46 -19.96
N ASP A 738 9.18 -23.18 -20.79
CA ASP A 738 9.22 -24.66 -20.78
C ASP A 738 9.79 -25.19 -19.46
N TYR A 739 10.90 -24.62 -18.97
CA TYR A 739 11.45 -24.97 -17.65
C TYR A 739 10.55 -24.55 -16.51
N LYS A 740 9.85 -23.42 -16.64
CA LYS A 740 8.85 -22.95 -15.67
C LYS A 740 7.69 -23.95 -15.56
N SER A 741 7.23 -24.51 -16.68
CA SER A 741 6.23 -25.58 -16.65
C SER A 741 6.72 -26.81 -15.87
N LYS A 742 7.97 -27.24 -16.09
CA LYS A 742 8.57 -28.36 -15.33
C LYS A 742 8.75 -28.05 -13.85
N TYR A 743 9.13 -26.83 -13.53
CA TYR A 743 9.20 -26.34 -12.14
C TYR A 743 7.82 -26.45 -11.46
N LEU A 744 6.76 -25.98 -12.13
CA LEU A 744 5.39 -26.06 -11.62
C LEU A 744 4.92 -27.51 -11.46
N ASP A 745 5.25 -28.40 -12.39
CA ASP A 745 4.90 -29.82 -12.26
C ASP A 745 5.49 -30.48 -11.01
N ILE A 746 6.72 -30.12 -10.65
CA ILE A 746 7.36 -30.61 -9.44
C ILE A 746 6.72 -29.97 -8.19
N THR A 747 6.45 -28.68 -8.22
CA THR A 747 5.99 -27.92 -7.04
C THR A 747 4.50 -28.14 -6.72
N VAL A 748 3.64 -28.31 -7.75
CA VAL A 748 2.20 -28.56 -7.56
C VAL A 748 1.93 -29.88 -6.84
N GLY A 749 2.74 -30.91 -7.06
CA GLY A 749 2.65 -32.18 -6.33
C GLY A 749 2.82 -32.03 -4.81
N PHE A 750 3.44 -30.93 -4.34
CA PHE A 750 3.64 -30.64 -2.92
C PHE A 750 2.64 -29.60 -2.37
N ILE A 751 2.01 -28.80 -3.23
CA ILE A 751 1.08 -27.75 -2.83
C ILE A 751 -0.37 -28.26 -2.74
N ASP A 752 -0.80 -29.17 -3.62
CA ASP A 752 -2.11 -29.80 -3.62
C ASP A 752 -1.97 -31.33 -3.82
N PRO A 753 -1.83 -32.13 -2.77
CA PRO A 753 -1.93 -33.56 -2.93
C PRO A 753 -3.35 -33.91 -3.42
N PRO A 754 -3.51 -34.78 -4.43
CA PRO A 754 -4.82 -35.16 -4.92
C PRO A 754 -5.66 -35.71 -3.76
N ALA A 755 -6.89 -35.20 -3.61
CA ALA A 755 -7.86 -35.68 -2.63
C ALA A 755 -8.15 -37.14 -2.90
N THR A 756 -7.46 -38.03 -2.22
CA THR A 756 -7.82 -39.44 -2.18
C THR A 756 -9.03 -39.63 -1.26
N PRO A 757 -10.06 -40.38 -1.67
CA PRO A 757 -11.18 -40.68 -0.79
C PRO A 757 -10.66 -41.52 0.39
N SER A 758 -10.94 -41.08 1.59
CA SER A 758 -10.60 -41.75 2.83
C SER A 758 -11.21 -43.16 2.91
N THR A 759 -10.36 -44.16 2.93
CA THR A 759 -10.68 -45.44 3.52
C THR A 759 -9.58 -45.82 4.50
N VAL A 760 -10.00 -45.87 5.77
CA VAL A 760 -9.48 -46.68 6.91
C VAL A 760 -8.01 -46.49 7.31
N ALA A 761 -7.85 -46.16 8.58
CA ALA A 761 -6.61 -46.06 9.33
C ALA A 761 -5.82 -47.38 9.31
N GLU A 762 -4.53 -47.31 8.96
CA GLU A 762 -3.50 -48.23 9.41
C GLU A 762 -2.29 -47.41 9.87
N ASP A 763 -1.63 -47.90 10.93
CA ASP A 763 -0.51 -47.25 11.65
C ASP A 763 0.66 -46.95 10.72
N PRO A 764 1.37 -45.78 10.93
CA PRO A 764 2.52 -45.48 10.10
C PRO A 764 3.76 -46.24 10.55
N ALA A 765 4.41 -46.87 9.60
CA ALA A 765 5.76 -47.40 9.74
C ALA A 765 6.80 -46.31 9.93
N PRO A 766 7.93 -46.54 10.60
CA PRO A 766 8.92 -45.52 10.93
C PRO A 766 9.65 -45.01 9.68
N TYR A 767 9.56 -43.72 9.46
CA TYR A 767 10.19 -43.03 8.33
C TYR A 767 11.70 -42.89 8.50
N GLY A 768 12.44 -43.27 7.44
CA GLY A 768 13.87 -43.02 7.29
C GLY A 768 14.17 -41.55 6.93
N ASN A 769 15.37 -41.13 7.22
CA ASN A 769 15.93 -39.82 6.94
C ASN A 769 15.81 -39.42 5.46
N ASN A 770 14.77 -38.70 5.09
CA ASN A 770 14.67 -38.01 3.78
C ASN A 770 14.79 -36.50 3.99
N GLN A 771 16.00 -35.95 3.73
CA GLN A 771 16.20 -34.53 3.49
C GLN A 771 15.76 -34.25 2.04
N GLY A 772 14.45 -34.01 1.83
CA GLY A 772 13.84 -33.87 0.51
C GLY A 772 13.39 -32.45 0.16
N LEU A 773 12.66 -32.33 -0.92
CA LEU A 773 11.98 -31.12 -1.42
C LEU A 773 11.09 -30.42 -0.37
N GLU A 774 10.71 -31.15 0.67
CA GLU A 774 9.90 -30.66 1.80
C GLU A 774 10.55 -29.51 2.61
N ASP A 775 11.88 -29.36 2.51
CA ASP A 775 12.65 -28.29 3.19
C ASP A 775 12.70 -26.98 2.38
N ILE A 776 12.10 -26.91 1.20
CA ILE A 776 12.10 -25.73 0.35
C ILE A 776 10.86 -24.91 0.64
N ASP A 777 11.05 -23.63 0.99
CA ASP A 777 9.96 -22.67 1.03
C ASP A 777 9.61 -22.24 -0.40
N PHE A 778 8.58 -22.82 -0.97
CA PHE A 778 8.10 -22.47 -2.31
C PHE A 778 7.33 -21.15 -2.35
N CYS A 779 7.13 -20.48 -1.22
CA CYS A 779 6.18 -19.41 -1.08
C CYS A 779 6.74 -18.02 -1.40
N LEU A 780 8.01 -17.79 -1.17
CA LEU A 780 8.57 -16.43 -1.18
C LEU A 780 8.78 -15.83 -2.58
N GLU A 781 8.80 -16.64 -3.62
CA GLU A 781 9.29 -16.23 -4.93
C GLU A 781 8.27 -16.28 -6.05
N LEU A 782 7.21 -17.03 -5.85
CA LEU A 782 6.08 -17.10 -6.80
C LEU A 782 5.22 -15.80 -6.80
N LEU A 783 5.43 -14.88 -5.89
CA LEU A 783 4.62 -13.69 -5.72
C LEU A 783 4.83 -12.59 -6.77
N HIS A 784 5.91 -12.64 -7.55
CA HIS A 784 6.26 -11.53 -8.46
C HIS A 784 6.45 -11.89 -9.93
N SER A 785 6.44 -13.18 -10.32
CA SER A 785 6.69 -13.58 -11.72
C SER A 785 5.84 -14.73 -12.26
N ASP A 786 4.77 -15.12 -11.60
CA ASP A 786 4.09 -16.40 -11.85
C ASP A 786 2.86 -16.31 -12.71
N ILE A 787 2.93 -15.54 -13.75
CA ILE A 787 1.90 -15.63 -14.77
C ILE A 787 2.55 -16.36 -15.94
N ILE A 788 2.09 -17.57 -16.24
CA ILE A 788 2.19 -18.11 -17.60
C ILE A 788 1.57 -17.03 -18.46
N ASN A 789 2.39 -16.34 -19.27
CA ASN A 789 1.90 -15.18 -20.00
C ASN A 789 0.99 -15.63 -21.14
N VAL A 790 0.17 -14.73 -21.62
CA VAL A 790 -0.76 -14.98 -22.71
C VAL A 790 0.00 -15.37 -23.99
N ALA A 791 1.19 -14.79 -24.20
CA ALA A 791 2.04 -15.07 -25.35
C ALA A 791 2.44 -16.57 -25.41
N TYR A 792 2.85 -17.16 -24.28
CA TYR A 792 3.15 -18.59 -24.22
C TYR A 792 1.94 -19.48 -24.53
N ILE A 793 0.76 -19.14 -24.03
CA ILE A 793 -0.46 -19.88 -24.38
C ILE A 793 -0.78 -19.74 -25.88
N LEU A 794 -0.56 -18.55 -26.46
CA LEU A 794 -0.78 -18.31 -27.89
C LEU A 794 0.23 -19.10 -28.75
N GLU A 795 1.49 -19.20 -28.34
CA GLU A 795 2.50 -20.04 -29.00
C GLU A 795 2.10 -21.52 -28.99
N LEU A 796 1.68 -22.04 -27.83
CA LEU A 796 1.16 -23.40 -27.73
C LEU A 796 -0.07 -23.63 -28.62
N ILE A 797 -0.97 -22.64 -28.72
CA ILE A 797 -2.13 -22.71 -29.62
C ILE A 797 -1.67 -22.67 -31.07
N ALA A 798 -0.67 -21.83 -31.42
CA ALA A 798 -0.11 -21.74 -32.77
C ALA A 798 0.56 -23.05 -33.22
N GLU A 799 1.07 -23.87 -32.29
CA GLU A 799 1.64 -25.19 -32.56
C GLU A 799 0.59 -26.30 -32.76
N LEU A 800 -0.70 -26.03 -32.46
CA LEU A 800 -1.76 -26.99 -32.65
C LEU A 800 -1.96 -27.31 -34.14
N ASP A 801 -1.99 -28.61 -34.48
CA ASP A 801 -2.38 -29.09 -35.79
C ASP A 801 -3.71 -29.89 -35.67
N PRO A 802 -4.85 -29.29 -36.08
CA PRO A 802 -6.16 -29.94 -35.94
C PRO A 802 -6.35 -31.20 -36.78
N TYR A 803 -5.35 -31.57 -37.62
CA TYR A 803 -5.35 -32.75 -38.43
C TYR A 803 -4.38 -33.85 -37.91
N SER A 804 -3.61 -33.56 -36.85
CA SER A 804 -2.65 -34.52 -36.30
C SER A 804 -3.26 -35.45 -35.25
N ASP A 805 -2.70 -36.65 -35.12
CA ASP A 805 -3.15 -37.64 -34.14
C ASP A 805 -2.96 -37.22 -32.70
N ASP A 806 -2.01 -36.32 -32.43
CA ASP A 806 -1.68 -35.78 -31.11
C ASP A 806 -2.45 -34.49 -30.71
N TYR A 807 -3.33 -34.01 -31.60
CA TYR A 807 -4.10 -32.78 -31.38
C TYR A 807 -4.84 -32.77 -30.02
N SER A 808 -5.54 -33.85 -29.68
CA SER A 808 -6.31 -33.92 -28.44
C SER A 808 -5.42 -33.89 -27.20
N GLU A 809 -4.21 -34.50 -27.28
CA GLU A 809 -3.24 -34.45 -26.17
C GLU A 809 -2.65 -33.04 -26.02
N LYS A 810 -2.26 -32.39 -27.11
CA LYS A 810 -1.73 -31.00 -27.08
C LYS A 810 -2.76 -29.99 -26.57
N ARG A 811 -4.01 -30.08 -27.04
CA ARG A 811 -5.09 -29.23 -26.53
C ARG A 811 -5.30 -29.44 -25.03
N LYS A 812 -5.32 -30.69 -24.57
CA LYS A 812 -5.44 -31.02 -23.16
C LYS A 812 -4.25 -30.47 -22.36
N HIS A 813 -3.04 -30.56 -22.89
CA HIS A 813 -1.85 -30.03 -22.26
C HIS A 813 -1.92 -28.51 -22.05
N ILE A 814 -2.43 -27.74 -23.04
CA ILE A 814 -2.66 -26.29 -22.92
C ILE A 814 -3.61 -25.99 -21.75
N LEU A 815 -4.74 -26.67 -21.72
CA LEU A 815 -5.76 -26.45 -20.70
C LEU A 815 -5.28 -26.89 -19.30
N ASP A 816 -4.56 -27.99 -19.19
CA ASP A 816 -3.98 -28.48 -17.94
C ASP A 816 -2.91 -27.50 -17.43
N THR A 817 -2.09 -26.92 -18.33
CA THR A 817 -1.10 -25.89 -18.01
C THR A 817 -1.77 -24.64 -17.44
N MET A 818 -2.86 -24.20 -18.05
CA MET A 818 -3.64 -23.04 -17.54
C MET A 818 -4.34 -23.33 -16.21
N ILE A 819 -4.85 -24.55 -16.02
CA ILE A 819 -5.53 -24.93 -14.77
C ILE A 819 -4.54 -24.97 -13.59
N LYS A 820 -3.29 -25.36 -13.85
CA LYS A 820 -2.22 -25.39 -12.85
C LYS A 820 -1.78 -23.97 -12.43
N ASP A 821 -1.84 -23.01 -13.32
CA ASP A 821 -1.51 -21.61 -13.01
C ASP A 821 -2.67 -20.90 -12.30
N ALA A 822 -2.39 -20.27 -11.16
CA ALA A 822 -3.40 -19.59 -10.34
C ALA A 822 -4.07 -18.39 -11.05
N GLY A 823 -3.33 -17.66 -11.89
CA GLY A 823 -3.81 -16.52 -12.67
C GLY A 823 -4.66 -16.94 -13.86
N MET A 824 -4.30 -18.05 -14.51
CA MET A 824 -4.92 -18.54 -15.74
C MET A 824 -6.06 -19.55 -15.53
N ARG A 825 -6.14 -20.19 -14.38
CA ARG A 825 -7.16 -21.21 -14.06
C ARG A 825 -8.59 -20.78 -14.37
N GLY A 826 -8.93 -19.50 -14.02
CA GLY A 826 -10.25 -18.94 -14.28
C GLY A 826 -10.53 -18.67 -15.78
N LYS A 827 -9.49 -18.66 -16.60
CA LYS A 827 -9.53 -18.31 -18.03
C LYS A 827 -9.46 -19.56 -18.93
N ALA A 828 -9.16 -20.73 -18.38
CA ALA A 828 -9.03 -21.97 -19.14
C ALA A 828 -10.27 -22.28 -20.00
N LYS A 829 -11.48 -22.04 -19.49
CA LYS A 829 -12.73 -22.20 -20.26
C LYS A 829 -12.85 -21.19 -21.41
N LEU A 830 -12.34 -19.97 -21.24
CA LEU A 830 -12.37 -18.94 -22.27
C LEU A 830 -11.42 -19.29 -23.42
N ILE A 831 -10.23 -19.80 -23.09
CA ILE A 831 -9.28 -20.31 -24.08
C ILE A 831 -9.78 -21.58 -24.77
N ASP A 832 -10.40 -22.50 -24.04
CA ASP A 832 -11.01 -23.68 -24.65
C ASP A 832 -12.08 -23.30 -25.68
N GLY A 833 -12.93 -22.33 -25.34
CA GLY A 833 -13.91 -21.76 -26.28
C GLY A 833 -13.28 -21.03 -27.47
N PHE A 834 -12.16 -20.35 -27.26
CA PHE A 834 -11.37 -19.73 -28.33
C PHE A 834 -10.79 -20.79 -29.28
N ILE A 835 -10.17 -21.86 -28.75
CA ILE A 835 -9.64 -22.97 -29.52
C ILE A 835 -10.78 -23.63 -30.34
N GLN A 836 -11.91 -23.90 -29.71
CA GLN A 836 -13.06 -24.49 -30.40
C GLN A 836 -13.50 -23.64 -31.57
N LYS A 837 -13.64 -22.35 -31.40
CA LYS A 837 -14.16 -21.44 -32.42
C LYS A 837 -13.15 -21.12 -33.52
N ASN A 838 -11.87 -20.96 -33.20
CA ASN A 838 -10.86 -20.47 -34.13
C ASN A 838 -9.94 -21.57 -34.68
N VAL A 839 -9.88 -22.74 -34.03
CA VAL A 839 -9.10 -23.89 -34.48
C VAL A 839 -9.99 -25.02 -34.97
N ASP A 840 -10.99 -25.47 -34.16
CA ASP A 840 -11.84 -26.63 -34.53
C ASP A 840 -12.86 -26.30 -35.61
N GLU A 841 -13.52 -25.11 -35.55
CA GLU A 841 -14.57 -24.70 -36.47
C GLU A 841 -14.02 -24.08 -37.75
N ASP A 842 -12.77 -23.55 -37.72
CA ASP A 842 -12.16 -22.83 -38.85
C ASP A 842 -10.73 -23.33 -39.17
N LYS A 843 -10.58 -24.66 -39.29
CA LYS A 843 -9.32 -25.36 -39.49
C LYS A 843 -8.49 -24.84 -40.65
N GLU A 844 -9.09 -24.57 -41.77
CA GLU A 844 -8.41 -24.10 -42.99
C GLU A 844 -7.80 -22.71 -42.80
N ASN A 845 -8.55 -21.76 -42.25
CA ASN A 845 -8.03 -20.42 -42.00
C ASN A 845 -6.99 -20.38 -40.90
N PHE A 846 -7.14 -21.22 -39.88
CA PHE A 846 -6.14 -21.38 -38.82
C PHE A 846 -4.80 -21.86 -39.38
N MET A 847 -4.81 -22.93 -40.22
CA MET A 847 -3.59 -23.50 -40.81
C MET A 847 -2.95 -22.57 -41.83
N ASN A 848 -3.78 -21.80 -42.61
CA ASN A 848 -3.28 -20.81 -43.56
C ASN A 848 -2.66 -19.58 -42.83
N GLY A 849 -3.16 -19.16 -41.69
CA GLY A 849 -2.62 -18.08 -40.86
C GLY A 849 -1.28 -18.46 -40.21
N ARG A 850 -1.12 -19.70 -39.75
CA ARG A 850 0.09 -20.24 -39.11
C ARG A 850 1.35 -20.14 -39.98
N ASN A 851 1.22 -20.23 -41.30
CA ASN A 851 2.33 -20.22 -42.26
C ASN A 851 2.78 -18.80 -42.69
N ARG A 852 2.25 -17.74 -42.09
CA ARG A 852 2.64 -16.34 -42.36
C ARG A 852 3.68 -15.90 -41.32
N ALA A 853 4.59 -15.02 -41.71
CA ALA A 853 5.65 -14.48 -40.84
C ALA A 853 5.12 -13.72 -39.58
N ASP A 854 3.85 -13.32 -39.57
CA ASP A 854 3.18 -12.60 -38.45
C ASP A 854 2.05 -13.42 -37.79
N GLY A 855 2.07 -14.74 -37.91
CA GLY A 855 0.98 -15.62 -37.48
C GLY A 855 0.60 -15.51 -35.99
N THR A 856 1.55 -15.24 -35.10
CA THR A 856 1.31 -15.09 -33.66
C THR A 856 0.60 -13.77 -33.35
N ASN A 857 0.96 -12.67 -34.00
CA ASN A 857 0.31 -11.36 -33.82
C ASN A 857 -1.14 -11.39 -34.33
N GLU A 858 -1.41 -12.08 -35.46
CA GLU A 858 -2.78 -12.26 -35.97
C GLU A 858 -3.62 -13.11 -34.99
N LEU A 859 -3.04 -14.12 -34.36
CA LEU A 859 -3.71 -14.96 -33.36
C LEU A 859 -4.02 -14.19 -32.08
N GLU A 860 -3.13 -13.32 -31.65
CA GLU A 860 -3.31 -12.42 -30.51
C GLU A 860 -4.44 -11.41 -30.77
N GLU A 861 -4.49 -10.78 -31.96
CA GLU A 861 -5.60 -9.91 -32.32
C GLU A 861 -6.95 -10.65 -32.35
N ARG A 862 -6.99 -11.87 -32.86
CA ARG A 862 -8.19 -12.72 -32.83
C ARG A 862 -8.61 -13.10 -31.41
N LEU A 863 -7.66 -13.41 -30.53
CA LEU A 863 -7.93 -13.70 -29.11
C LEU A 863 -8.51 -12.45 -28.44
N ASN A 864 -7.89 -11.28 -28.63
CA ASN A 864 -8.36 -10.03 -28.04
C ASN A 864 -9.79 -9.68 -28.53
N GLN A 865 -10.07 -9.84 -29.82
CA GLN A 865 -11.42 -9.65 -30.36
C GLN A 865 -12.42 -10.65 -29.77
N TYR A 866 -12.03 -11.90 -29.60
CA TYR A 866 -12.85 -12.92 -28.97
C TYR A 866 -13.17 -12.60 -27.52
N ILE A 867 -12.17 -12.20 -26.74
CA ILE A 867 -12.32 -11.80 -25.32
C ILE A 867 -13.28 -10.62 -25.18
N VAL A 868 -13.10 -9.57 -26.02
CA VAL A 868 -13.99 -8.41 -26.02
C VAL A 868 -15.43 -8.80 -26.39
N SER A 869 -15.61 -9.69 -27.38
CA SER A 869 -16.92 -10.19 -27.78
C SER A 869 -17.61 -10.97 -26.65
N GLU A 870 -16.91 -11.89 -26.01
CA GLU A 870 -17.46 -12.69 -24.90
C GLU A 870 -17.71 -11.86 -23.65
N ARG A 871 -16.85 -10.88 -23.36
CA ARG A 871 -17.09 -9.92 -22.28
C ARG A 871 -18.37 -9.12 -22.54
N ASN A 872 -18.53 -8.58 -23.74
CA ASN A 872 -19.74 -7.82 -24.10
C ASN A 872 -21.01 -8.66 -24.02
N LYS A 873 -20.96 -9.95 -24.41
CA LYS A 873 -22.07 -10.89 -24.23
C LYS A 873 -22.40 -11.11 -22.75
N ALA A 874 -21.38 -11.30 -21.91
CA ALA A 874 -21.56 -11.48 -20.47
C ALA A 874 -22.15 -10.23 -19.80
N VAL A 875 -21.72 -9.03 -20.20
CA VAL A 875 -22.26 -7.76 -19.71
C VAL A 875 -23.69 -7.57 -20.19
N SER A 876 -23.98 -7.84 -21.46
CA SER A 876 -25.35 -7.73 -22.01
C SER A 876 -26.29 -8.73 -21.33
N GLY A 877 -25.86 -9.98 -21.10
CA GLY A 877 -26.64 -10.97 -20.37
C GLY A 877 -26.95 -10.52 -18.94
N LEU A 878 -25.98 -9.95 -18.22
CA LEU A 878 -26.20 -9.38 -16.91
C LEU A 878 -27.14 -8.16 -16.94
N ALA A 879 -27.01 -7.32 -17.96
CA ALA A 879 -27.88 -6.17 -18.18
C ALA A 879 -29.34 -6.58 -18.36
N ASP A 880 -29.59 -7.61 -19.17
CA ASP A 880 -30.93 -8.14 -19.43
C ASP A 880 -31.52 -8.83 -18.18
N GLU A 881 -30.74 -9.70 -17.49
CA GLU A 881 -31.17 -10.39 -16.27
C GLU A 881 -31.57 -9.41 -15.16
N GLU A 882 -30.78 -8.38 -14.97
CA GLU A 882 -30.99 -7.40 -13.90
C GLU A 882 -31.75 -6.16 -14.36
N GLN A 883 -32.09 -6.06 -15.64
CA GLN A 883 -32.79 -4.95 -16.28
C GLN A 883 -32.08 -3.60 -16.04
N ILE A 884 -30.78 -3.57 -16.05
CA ILE A 884 -29.94 -2.37 -15.95
C ILE A 884 -29.32 -2.10 -17.33
N SER A 885 -29.08 -0.82 -17.67
CA SER A 885 -28.40 -0.49 -18.91
C SER A 885 -27.00 -1.11 -18.96
N ALA A 886 -26.65 -1.75 -20.08
CA ALA A 886 -25.31 -2.26 -20.32
C ALA A 886 -24.24 -1.14 -20.26
N GLU A 887 -24.62 0.11 -20.57
CA GLU A 887 -23.73 1.27 -20.46
C GLU A 887 -23.31 1.53 -19.02
N VAL A 888 -24.22 1.38 -18.04
CA VAL A 888 -23.93 1.54 -16.61
C VAL A 888 -22.96 0.46 -16.12
N LEU A 889 -23.16 -0.79 -16.57
CA LEU A 889 -22.29 -1.90 -16.22
C LEU A 889 -20.90 -1.73 -16.86
N ASN A 890 -20.81 -1.28 -18.09
CA ASN A 890 -19.56 -0.97 -18.76
C ASN A 890 -18.84 0.22 -18.13
N LEU A 891 -19.58 1.25 -17.70
CA LEU A 891 -19.02 2.36 -16.96
C LEU A 891 -18.40 1.89 -15.65
N TYR A 892 -19.10 1.01 -14.91
CA TYR A 892 -18.56 0.42 -13.68
C TYR A 892 -17.27 -0.36 -13.93
N ILE A 893 -17.23 -1.20 -14.96
CA ILE A 893 -16.02 -1.99 -15.32
C ILE A 893 -14.87 -1.04 -15.67
N LYS A 894 -15.13 -0.03 -16.49
CA LYS A 894 -14.13 0.98 -16.88
C LYS A 894 -13.58 1.75 -15.66
N GLU A 895 -14.46 2.14 -14.73
CA GLU A 895 -14.05 2.81 -13.50
C GLU A 895 -13.25 1.87 -12.58
N TYR A 896 -13.64 0.60 -12.53
CA TYR A 896 -12.89 -0.41 -11.77
C TYR A 896 -11.50 -0.64 -12.35
N ASP A 897 -11.39 -0.85 -13.67
CA ASP A 897 -10.11 -1.04 -14.37
C ASP A 897 -9.19 0.17 -14.17
N TYR A 898 -9.79 1.38 -14.15
CA TYR A 898 -9.06 2.62 -13.98
C TYR A 898 -8.60 2.89 -12.54
N LEU A 899 -9.49 2.71 -11.56
CA LEU A 899 -9.23 3.05 -10.15
C LEU A 899 -8.69 1.88 -9.33
N GLN A 900 -8.78 0.65 -9.84
CA GLN A 900 -8.53 -0.60 -9.10
C GLN A 900 -9.31 -0.66 -7.78
N LYS A 901 -10.49 -0.03 -7.77
CA LYS A 901 -11.39 0.08 -6.61
C LYS A 901 -12.83 0.00 -7.05
N GLU A 902 -13.62 -0.77 -6.30
CA GLU A 902 -15.06 -0.86 -6.54
C GLU A 902 -15.77 0.47 -6.33
N GLN A 903 -16.68 0.79 -7.25
CA GLN A 903 -17.53 2.00 -7.21
C GLN A 903 -19.02 1.58 -7.19
N PRO A 904 -19.50 0.97 -6.08
CA PRO A 904 -20.86 0.45 -5.99
C PRO A 904 -21.92 1.55 -6.16
N GLU A 905 -21.56 2.82 -5.97
CA GLU A 905 -22.44 3.98 -6.14
C GLU A 905 -22.97 4.10 -7.57
N ILE A 906 -22.19 3.68 -8.58
CA ILE A 906 -22.58 3.70 -10.00
C ILE A 906 -23.80 2.80 -10.20
N ILE A 907 -23.73 1.56 -9.71
CA ILE A 907 -24.81 0.58 -9.77
C ILE A 907 -25.98 0.98 -8.86
N GLN A 908 -25.67 1.50 -7.66
CA GLN A 908 -26.67 1.93 -6.71
C GLN A 908 -27.53 3.07 -7.22
N LYS A 909 -26.92 4.02 -7.99
CA LYS A 909 -27.64 5.11 -8.64
C LYS A 909 -28.64 4.57 -9.65
N ALA A 910 -28.25 3.66 -10.53
CA ALA A 910 -29.13 3.05 -11.52
C ALA A 910 -30.25 2.21 -10.88
N LEU A 911 -29.97 1.53 -9.76
CA LEU A 911 -31.01 0.79 -9.01
C LEU A 911 -32.01 1.69 -8.30
N LYS A 912 -31.61 2.88 -7.85
CA LYS A 912 -32.53 3.87 -7.23
C LYS A 912 -33.56 4.40 -8.24
N GLU A 913 -33.20 4.55 -9.50
CA GLU A 913 -34.10 4.99 -10.56
C GLU A 913 -35.26 3.99 -10.84
N LYS A 914 -35.10 2.74 -10.38
CA LYS A 914 -36.14 1.70 -10.50
C LYS A 914 -37.19 1.70 -9.40
N HIS A 915 -37.10 2.61 -8.44
CA HIS A 915 -38.04 2.73 -7.30
C HIS A 915 -38.27 1.42 -6.51
N LEU A 916 -37.27 0.56 -6.44
CA LEU A 916 -37.31 -0.66 -5.65
C LEU A 916 -37.20 -0.33 -4.16
N GLY A 917 -37.92 -1.04 -3.30
CA GLY A 917 -37.78 -0.88 -1.85
C GLY A 917 -36.35 -1.21 -1.37
N LEU A 918 -35.89 -0.56 -0.29
CA LEU A 918 -34.50 -0.60 0.22
C LEU A 918 -33.89 -2.01 0.32
N ILE A 919 -34.67 -3.01 0.79
CA ILE A 919 -34.19 -4.39 0.94
C ILE A 919 -33.95 -5.05 -0.44
N LYS A 920 -34.84 -4.80 -1.40
CA LYS A 920 -34.72 -5.35 -2.76
C LYS A 920 -33.55 -4.71 -3.50
N THR A 921 -33.37 -3.40 -3.35
CA THR A 921 -32.22 -2.66 -3.93
C THR A 921 -30.90 -3.18 -3.40
N ARG A 922 -30.78 -3.45 -2.10
CA ARG A 922 -29.56 -3.97 -1.51
C ARG A 922 -29.24 -5.39 -1.97
N LYS A 923 -30.25 -6.27 -2.06
CA LYS A 923 -30.06 -7.63 -2.59
C LYS A 923 -29.66 -7.64 -4.06
N ALA A 924 -30.26 -6.79 -4.89
CA ALA A 924 -29.89 -6.63 -6.29
C ALA A 924 -28.48 -6.10 -6.45
N LEU A 925 -28.11 -5.06 -5.67
CA LEU A 925 -26.75 -4.52 -5.69
C LEU A 925 -25.70 -5.59 -5.37
N THR A 926 -25.88 -6.35 -4.30
CA THR A 926 -24.94 -7.42 -3.92
C THR A 926 -24.77 -8.45 -5.05
N ARG A 927 -25.87 -8.92 -5.64
CA ARG A 927 -25.85 -9.91 -6.72
C ARG A 927 -25.17 -9.38 -7.98
N ILE A 928 -25.47 -8.13 -8.37
CA ILE A 928 -24.84 -7.48 -9.54
C ILE A 928 -23.34 -7.29 -9.30
N MET A 929 -22.94 -6.83 -8.13
CA MET A 929 -21.54 -6.65 -7.79
C MET A 929 -20.76 -7.98 -7.80
N GLU A 930 -21.35 -9.08 -7.31
CA GLU A 930 -20.73 -10.40 -7.38
C GLU A 930 -20.54 -10.87 -8.83
N ARG A 931 -21.53 -10.64 -9.69
CA ARG A 931 -21.45 -11.00 -11.11
C ARG A 931 -20.45 -10.13 -11.87
N LEU A 932 -20.38 -8.82 -11.58
CA LEU A 932 -19.40 -7.92 -12.18
C LEU A 932 -17.97 -8.29 -11.77
N ARG A 933 -17.73 -8.63 -10.51
CA ARG A 933 -16.42 -9.16 -10.07
C ARG A 933 -16.02 -10.42 -10.84
N SER A 934 -16.98 -11.34 -11.06
CA SER A 934 -16.72 -12.55 -11.83
C SER A 934 -16.40 -12.22 -13.29
N ILE A 935 -17.12 -11.29 -13.91
CA ILE A 935 -16.87 -10.85 -15.29
C ILE A 935 -15.48 -10.19 -15.38
N ILE A 936 -15.18 -9.23 -14.51
CA ILE A 936 -13.87 -8.57 -14.50
C ILE A 936 -12.75 -9.61 -14.36
N LYS A 937 -12.84 -10.51 -13.38
CA LYS A 937 -11.82 -11.53 -13.14
C LYS A 937 -11.63 -12.49 -14.33
N THR A 938 -12.72 -12.84 -15.04
CA THR A 938 -12.66 -13.78 -16.16
C THR A 938 -12.06 -13.14 -17.41
N PHE A 939 -12.35 -11.86 -17.65
CA PHE A 939 -11.98 -11.14 -18.88
C PHE A 939 -10.83 -10.14 -18.73
N SER A 940 -10.23 -9.98 -17.54
CA SER A 940 -8.97 -9.23 -17.37
C SER A 940 -7.79 -10.12 -17.79
N TRP A 941 -7.04 -9.69 -18.81
CA TRP A 941 -5.89 -10.41 -19.39
C TRP A 941 -4.58 -9.66 -19.14
N GLU A 942 -4.61 -8.63 -18.32
CA GLU A 942 -3.46 -7.84 -17.89
C GLU A 942 -3.00 -8.23 -16.49
#